data_47e9fd92aba7b03c1b605543fbc0990d
#
_entry.id   47e9fd92aba7b03c1b605543fbc0990d
#
_cell.length_a   1.000
_cell.length_b   1.000
_cell.length_c   1.000
_cell.angle_alpha   90.00
_cell.angle_beta   90.00
_cell.angle_gamma   90.00
#
_symmetry.space_group_name_H-M   'P 1'
#
loop_
_entity.id
_entity.type
_entity.pdbx_description
1 polymer ?
#
loop_
_entity_poly.entity_id
_entity_poly.type
_entity_poly.pdbx_seq_one_letter_code
_entity_poly.pdbx_strand_id
1 'polypeptide(L)'
;MLRIAILLGRSFTDEHGMPEVVRLLGELGATARPLHLGDDLIDVARVRLDYDLYVLKNRKDLGMSVAADLHRAGAALLNPYPVAVLLRDRIVTFRVLRAAGVPVPETFVASHASQLFPALDRGPLIIRPHRRARLRGSAVVSNATELAALGPMEEPVFAQRYHAPDGPTYRKVYSLGSERFGVVRVRPGRTPEEKRGQPFTLTPELEDIARRCGSAFGIDLFGLDIVESEGRPYVIDISSFPGFKGVSHGPRRLARYIYAAAERAVRGESIVPGDSLSIQPAAGYRAFRGSTLDLVLQALTTTPATAEELDEIQKLVDEIRLRVEAPKPAPRARPVRPPLAALATREAASPRVAMYSQGMVGFGHIRRNASIAQALRTAPPSPAIVLIAEAWQAGALPMPEGVDCVTLPALRREPDGAYNPRFLLDVSDQELIALRSRVIRSAMQVFEPDVLIVDHLPLGVANELTGTLERLRKRGNTRCVLGMREVLYDPETVHRTWSDRANLDAIREHYDAIWIYGDPAVYDPVREYGLPDDIAARARYTGYLDQRPRLEFAEAQAGPLLASLPPPPGRVALCVVGGGHDGGALAEAFLETDLPPDTTGVLVTGPLMPGEQRQGVYQRAQGRSRFHVLEFVPDPTPLIERADRVIAMGGYNTICEVLSFEKHALIVPRVRPEPEQWIRAERLRDMGLVDVLHPDQLDPAALTAWLARDLGPPPASRSRIDLGGLTRIPGLLAELLGVPAGPLQPAASAAAEMGLT
;
A
#
# COMPACT_ATOMS: atom_id res chain seq x y z
N MET A 1 -28.14 30.91 18.79
CA MET A 1 -28.34 29.72 19.64
C MET A 1 -27.62 28.56 18.97
N LEU A 2 -26.67 27.92 19.65
CA LEU A 2 -25.87 26.83 19.09
C LEU A 2 -26.75 25.60 18.79
N ARG A 3 -26.53 24.96 17.61
CA ARG A 3 -27.26 23.77 17.18
C ARG A 3 -26.29 22.59 17.15
N ILE A 4 -26.55 21.56 17.94
CA ILE A 4 -25.65 20.42 18.12
C ILE A 4 -26.39 19.14 17.75
N ALA A 5 -25.87 18.35 16.81
CA ALA A 5 -26.34 17.02 16.52
C ALA A 5 -25.52 15.96 17.26
N ILE A 6 -26.17 14.93 17.82
CA ILE A 6 -25.49 13.80 18.44
C ILE A 6 -25.83 12.54 17.67
N LEU A 7 -24.85 12.00 16.92
CA LEU A 7 -25.01 10.82 16.08
C LEU A 7 -24.99 9.55 16.92
N LEU A 8 -26.13 8.88 17.06
CA LEU A 8 -26.35 7.70 17.90
C LEU A 8 -26.66 6.45 17.06
N GLY A 9 -26.37 5.25 17.59
CA GLY A 9 -26.54 3.98 16.87
C GLY A 9 -27.94 3.37 16.95
N ARG A 10 -28.54 3.32 18.12
CA ARG A 10 -29.89 2.85 18.46
C ARG A 10 -30.38 3.61 19.68
N SER A 11 -31.69 3.52 19.94
CA SER A 11 -32.40 4.30 20.93
C SER A 11 -31.63 4.52 22.24
N PHE A 12 -31.86 5.70 22.84
CA PHE A 12 -31.38 6.11 24.14
C PHE A 12 -31.71 5.04 25.20
N THR A 13 -30.67 4.40 25.73
CA THR A 13 -30.81 3.71 27.01
C THR A 13 -30.19 4.62 28.09
N ASP A 14 -30.82 4.76 29.25
CA ASP A 14 -30.35 5.55 30.42
C ASP A 14 -28.94 5.17 30.88
N GLU A 15 -28.47 4.01 30.45
CA GLU A 15 -27.13 3.49 30.80
C GLU A 15 -25.95 4.34 30.34
N HIS A 16 -26.12 5.30 29.45
CA HIS A 16 -24.99 6.02 28.84
C HIS A 16 -24.84 7.49 29.24
N GLY A 17 -25.74 8.02 30.08
CA GLY A 17 -25.70 9.42 30.55
C GLY A 17 -25.91 10.48 29.46
N MET A 18 -26.24 10.07 28.23
CA MET A 18 -26.46 11.00 27.13
C MET A 18 -27.75 11.82 27.23
N PRO A 19 -28.88 11.27 27.73
CA PRO A 19 -30.08 12.09 28.00
C PRO A 19 -29.79 13.26 28.89
N GLU A 20 -29.02 13.05 29.96
CA GLU A 20 -28.59 14.09 30.87
C GLU A 20 -27.67 15.13 30.21
N VAL A 21 -26.75 14.69 29.34
CA VAL A 21 -25.89 15.60 28.53
C VAL A 21 -26.75 16.50 27.64
N VAL A 22 -27.75 15.93 26.93
CA VAL A 22 -28.68 16.71 26.07
C VAL A 22 -29.46 17.74 26.91
N ARG A 23 -30.00 17.36 28.08
CA ARG A 23 -30.69 18.27 28.99
C ARG A 23 -29.78 19.41 29.42
N LEU A 24 -28.55 19.10 29.85
CA LEU A 24 -27.56 20.08 30.29
C LEU A 24 -27.08 21.01 29.15
N LEU A 25 -26.98 20.54 27.93
CA LEU A 25 -26.70 21.40 26.76
C LEU A 25 -27.85 22.42 26.54
N GLY A 26 -29.11 21.99 26.77
CA GLY A 26 -30.25 22.89 26.74
C GLY A 26 -30.16 23.99 27.84
N GLU A 27 -29.74 23.64 29.05
CA GLU A 27 -29.52 24.60 30.15
C GLU A 27 -28.39 25.60 29.85
N LEU A 28 -27.39 25.17 29.02
CA LEU A 28 -26.32 26.04 28.55
C LEU A 28 -26.73 26.93 27.36
N GLY A 29 -27.97 26.81 26.87
CA GLY A 29 -28.50 27.64 25.79
C GLY A 29 -28.24 27.07 24.38
N ALA A 30 -27.91 25.78 24.26
CA ALA A 30 -27.79 25.10 22.96
C ALA A 30 -29.03 24.25 22.64
N THR A 31 -29.38 24.15 21.37
CA THR A 31 -30.34 23.15 20.88
C THR A 31 -29.58 21.88 20.53
N ALA A 32 -29.66 20.86 21.37
CA ALA A 32 -29.01 19.58 21.13
C ALA A 32 -30.04 18.53 20.65
N ARG A 33 -29.83 17.93 19.49
CA ARG A 33 -30.72 16.93 18.90
C ARG A 33 -30.01 15.58 18.76
N PRO A 34 -30.48 14.52 19.39
CA PRO A 34 -30.03 13.16 19.11
C PRO A 34 -30.56 12.70 17.74
N LEU A 35 -29.67 12.16 16.91
CA LEU A 35 -29.99 11.56 15.62
C LEU A 35 -29.72 10.06 15.68
N HIS A 36 -30.79 9.26 15.60
CA HIS A 36 -30.75 7.81 15.72
C HIS A 36 -30.58 7.18 14.33
N LEU A 37 -29.34 6.95 13.93
CA LEU A 37 -28.99 6.49 12.57
C LEU A 37 -29.43 5.05 12.25
N GLY A 38 -29.88 4.27 13.24
CA GLY A 38 -30.28 2.86 13.06
C GLY A 38 -31.77 2.63 12.97
N ASP A 39 -32.58 3.65 13.21
CA ASP A 39 -34.03 3.52 13.33
C ASP A 39 -34.78 4.10 12.11
N ASP A 40 -34.14 5.01 11.37
CA ASP A 40 -34.74 5.69 10.20
C ASP A 40 -33.97 5.40 8.90
N LEU A 41 -34.69 5.45 7.78
CA LEU A 41 -34.07 5.48 6.44
C LEU A 41 -33.35 6.81 6.25
N ILE A 42 -32.05 6.75 5.97
CA ILE A 42 -31.24 7.94 5.71
C ILE A 42 -31.20 8.17 4.20
N ASP A 43 -31.83 9.25 3.74
CA ASP A 43 -31.66 9.74 2.37
C ASP A 43 -30.32 10.51 2.29
N VAL A 44 -29.33 9.88 1.69
CA VAL A 44 -27.96 10.44 1.58
C VAL A 44 -27.94 11.76 0.80
N ALA A 45 -28.86 11.94 -0.16
CA ALA A 45 -28.98 13.19 -0.93
C ALA A 45 -29.51 14.37 -0.09
N ARG A 46 -30.10 14.08 1.10
CA ARG A 46 -30.69 15.06 2.01
C ARG A 46 -29.88 15.29 3.28
N VAL A 47 -28.69 14.71 3.41
CA VAL A 47 -27.79 15.00 4.53
C VAL A 47 -27.33 16.46 4.38
N ARG A 48 -27.83 17.35 5.24
CA ARG A 48 -27.53 18.78 5.22
C ARG A 48 -26.66 19.17 6.42
N LEU A 49 -25.87 20.24 6.26
CA LEU A 49 -25.11 20.86 7.35
C LEU A 49 -26.03 21.80 8.18
N ASP A 50 -26.99 21.21 8.90
CA ASP A 50 -27.98 21.97 9.67
C ASP A 50 -27.53 22.29 11.09
N TYR A 51 -26.36 21.80 11.52
CA TYR A 51 -25.85 21.92 12.88
C TYR A 51 -24.43 22.52 12.90
N ASP A 52 -24.16 23.27 13.95
CA ASP A 52 -22.88 23.93 14.17
C ASP A 52 -21.79 22.93 14.65
N LEU A 53 -22.20 21.83 15.28
CA LEU A 53 -21.32 20.72 15.70
C LEU A 53 -22.06 19.39 15.60
N TYR A 54 -21.36 18.37 15.10
CA TYR A 54 -21.81 16.99 15.08
C TYR A 54 -20.95 16.15 16.05
N VAL A 55 -21.58 15.55 17.06
CA VAL A 55 -20.92 14.71 18.06
C VAL A 55 -20.99 13.25 17.61
N LEU A 56 -19.85 12.64 17.27
CA LEU A 56 -19.76 11.28 16.75
C LEU A 56 -19.73 10.24 17.87
N LYS A 57 -20.90 9.82 18.36
CA LYS A 57 -21.05 8.75 19.35
C LYS A 57 -21.22 7.36 18.72
N ASN A 58 -21.79 7.28 17.52
CA ASN A 58 -21.96 6.03 16.78
C ASN A 58 -20.72 5.70 15.95
N ARG A 59 -20.07 4.58 16.27
CA ARG A 59 -18.86 4.08 15.58
C ARG A 59 -19.10 2.80 14.77
N LYS A 60 -20.37 2.43 14.53
CA LYS A 60 -20.73 1.35 13.60
C LYS A 60 -20.58 1.82 12.16
N ASP A 61 -20.64 0.90 11.21
CA ASP A 61 -20.42 1.19 9.79
C ASP A 61 -21.32 2.33 9.29
N LEU A 62 -22.61 2.26 9.51
CA LEU A 62 -23.56 3.31 9.12
C LEU A 62 -23.20 4.69 9.74
N GLY A 63 -22.88 4.71 11.04
CA GLY A 63 -22.48 5.96 11.71
C GLY A 63 -21.18 6.55 11.17
N MET A 64 -20.23 5.70 10.80
CA MET A 64 -18.98 6.13 10.19
C MET A 64 -19.19 6.62 8.75
N SER A 65 -20.08 5.99 7.98
CA SER A 65 -20.41 6.45 6.62
C SER A 65 -21.10 7.81 6.63
N VAL A 66 -22.05 8.03 7.53
CA VAL A 66 -22.69 9.36 7.71
C VAL A 66 -21.68 10.41 8.17
N ALA A 67 -20.79 10.05 9.12
CA ALA A 67 -19.74 10.96 9.57
C ALA A 67 -18.71 11.28 8.46
N ALA A 68 -18.44 10.34 7.56
CA ALA A 68 -17.61 10.56 6.38
C ALA A 68 -18.21 11.60 5.44
N ASP A 69 -19.50 11.47 5.14
CA ASP A 69 -20.21 12.42 4.27
C ASP A 69 -20.31 13.81 4.90
N LEU A 70 -20.64 13.90 6.19
CA LEU A 70 -20.63 15.16 6.94
C LEU A 70 -19.23 15.79 6.95
N HIS A 71 -18.18 15.01 7.15
CA HIS A 71 -16.80 15.50 7.13
C HIS A 71 -16.42 16.03 5.73
N ARG A 72 -16.77 15.30 4.66
CA ARG A 72 -16.58 15.72 3.27
C ARG A 72 -17.31 17.02 2.97
N ALA A 73 -18.50 17.21 3.53
CA ALA A 73 -19.28 18.44 3.39
C ALA A 73 -18.75 19.61 4.27
N GLY A 74 -17.69 19.40 5.07
CA GLY A 74 -17.09 20.44 5.91
C GLY A 74 -17.71 20.59 7.29
N ALA A 75 -18.49 19.60 7.77
CA ALA A 75 -19.06 19.61 9.10
C ALA A 75 -17.97 19.60 10.21
N ALA A 76 -18.21 20.34 11.26
CA ALA A 76 -17.45 20.25 12.50
C ALA A 76 -17.84 18.96 13.24
N LEU A 77 -16.92 18.00 13.35
CA LEU A 77 -17.15 16.69 13.99
C LEU A 77 -16.29 16.52 15.24
N LEU A 78 -16.92 16.19 16.34
CA LEU A 78 -16.26 15.87 17.62
C LEU A 78 -16.41 14.36 17.91
N ASN A 79 -15.34 13.54 17.97
CA ASN A 79 -13.97 13.85 17.55
C ASN A 79 -13.87 13.88 16.02
N PRO A 80 -12.79 14.48 15.47
CA PRO A 80 -12.61 14.57 14.02
C PRO A 80 -12.71 13.20 13.34
N TYR A 81 -13.40 13.13 12.20
CA TYR A 81 -13.64 11.89 11.47
C TYR A 81 -12.35 11.09 11.17
N PRO A 82 -11.24 11.70 10.70
CA PRO A 82 -10.01 10.96 10.43
C PRO A 82 -9.47 10.23 11.67
N VAL A 83 -9.54 10.86 12.84
CA VAL A 83 -9.12 10.23 14.11
C VAL A 83 -10.07 9.11 14.51
N ALA A 84 -11.37 9.29 14.31
CA ALA A 84 -12.37 8.25 14.59
C ALA A 84 -12.14 6.99 13.75
N VAL A 85 -11.71 7.15 12.48
CA VAL A 85 -11.31 6.06 11.58
C VAL A 85 -10.07 5.34 12.11
N LEU A 86 -9.00 6.07 12.44
CA LEU A 86 -7.76 5.49 12.98
C LEU A 86 -8.01 4.68 14.26
N LEU A 87 -8.79 5.23 15.19
CA LEU A 87 -9.11 4.57 16.45
C LEU A 87 -10.08 3.39 16.31
N ARG A 88 -10.71 3.21 15.16
CA ARG A 88 -11.55 2.05 14.86
C ARG A 88 -10.73 0.81 14.51
N ASP A 89 -9.58 1.00 13.88
CA ASP A 89 -8.65 -0.06 13.48
C ASP A 89 -7.58 -0.27 14.56
N ARG A 90 -7.58 -1.46 15.18
CA ARG A 90 -6.61 -1.79 16.23
C ARG A 90 -5.18 -1.89 15.73
N ILE A 91 -4.98 -2.34 14.50
CA ILE A 91 -3.65 -2.47 13.91
C ILE A 91 -2.98 -1.09 13.87
N VAL A 92 -3.68 -0.13 13.27
CA VAL A 92 -3.20 1.26 13.17
C VAL A 92 -3.09 1.90 14.55
N THR A 93 -4.12 1.74 15.40
CA THR A 93 -4.17 2.30 16.75
C THR A 93 -2.94 1.90 17.57
N PHE A 94 -2.63 0.60 17.66
CA PHE A 94 -1.52 0.13 18.49
C PHE A 94 -0.15 0.44 17.89
N ARG A 95 -0.04 0.53 16.56
CA ARG A 95 1.17 1.02 15.90
C ARG A 95 1.46 2.49 16.24
N VAL A 96 0.44 3.35 16.19
CA VAL A 96 0.57 4.77 16.55
C VAL A 96 0.94 4.94 18.01
N LEU A 97 0.26 4.23 18.92
CA LEU A 97 0.57 4.28 20.36
C LEU A 97 2.00 3.83 20.66
N ARG A 98 2.45 2.75 20.04
CA ARG A 98 3.82 2.25 20.19
C ARG A 98 4.86 3.24 19.67
N ALA A 99 4.63 3.85 18.52
CA ALA A 99 5.50 4.89 17.98
C ALA A 99 5.60 6.14 18.87
N ALA A 100 4.52 6.44 19.61
CA ALA A 100 4.49 7.52 20.63
C ALA A 100 5.11 7.10 21.98
N GLY A 101 5.74 5.93 22.06
CA GLY A 101 6.36 5.41 23.28
C GLY A 101 5.36 5.04 24.39
N VAL A 102 4.07 4.89 24.06
CA VAL A 102 3.06 4.42 25.00
C VAL A 102 3.27 2.94 25.29
N PRO A 103 3.26 2.50 26.57
CA PRO A 103 3.37 1.09 26.90
C PRO A 103 2.13 0.34 26.42
N VAL A 104 2.30 -0.48 25.39
CA VAL A 104 1.27 -1.33 24.78
C VAL A 104 1.77 -2.76 24.69
N PRO A 105 0.89 -3.77 24.73
CA PRO A 105 1.28 -5.15 24.51
C PRO A 105 1.96 -5.35 23.16
N GLU A 106 2.90 -6.31 23.09
CA GLU A 106 3.46 -6.77 21.82
C GLU A 106 2.30 -7.21 20.91
N THR A 107 2.25 -6.67 19.69
CA THR A 107 1.10 -6.79 18.80
C THR A 107 1.50 -7.52 17.53
N PHE A 108 0.70 -8.50 17.12
CA PHE A 108 0.88 -9.35 15.96
C PHE A 108 -0.33 -9.22 15.04
N VAL A 109 -0.08 -9.32 13.74
CA VAL A 109 -1.10 -9.35 12.69
C VAL A 109 -0.77 -10.50 11.76
N ALA A 110 -1.76 -11.31 11.44
CA ALA A 110 -1.60 -12.46 10.57
C ALA A 110 -2.78 -12.54 9.58
N SER A 111 -2.55 -13.06 8.38
CA SER A 111 -3.64 -13.44 7.47
C SER A 111 -4.34 -14.71 7.94
N HIS A 112 -3.61 -15.63 8.55
CA HIS A 112 -4.15 -16.89 9.08
C HIS A 112 -3.68 -17.17 10.52
N ALA A 113 -4.53 -17.80 11.30
CA ALA A 113 -4.25 -18.09 12.70
C ALA A 113 -2.95 -18.92 12.91
N SER A 114 -2.64 -19.85 12.00
CA SER A 114 -1.42 -20.67 12.09
C SER A 114 -0.12 -19.87 12.06
N GLN A 115 -0.10 -18.69 11.46
CA GLN A 115 1.06 -17.80 11.44
C GLN A 115 1.41 -17.25 12.84
N LEU A 116 0.51 -17.41 13.81
CA LEU A 116 0.75 -16.99 15.20
C LEU A 116 1.49 -18.04 16.05
N PHE A 117 1.74 -19.26 15.53
CA PHE A 117 2.42 -20.33 16.28
C PHE A 117 3.79 -19.89 16.84
N PRO A 118 4.69 -19.27 16.09
CA PRO A 118 5.98 -18.83 16.64
C PRO A 118 5.85 -17.74 17.73
N ALA A 119 4.76 -16.99 17.72
CA ALA A 119 4.47 -16.03 18.77
C ALA A 119 3.91 -16.73 20.03
N LEU A 120 3.15 -17.81 19.89
CA LEU A 120 2.66 -18.63 21.01
C LEU A 120 3.78 -19.34 21.76
N ASP A 121 4.86 -19.76 21.08
CA ASP A 121 6.03 -20.37 21.72
C ASP A 121 6.69 -19.44 22.75
N ARG A 122 6.51 -18.13 22.59
CA ARG A 122 7.05 -17.11 23.51
C ARG A 122 6.07 -16.70 24.62
N GLY A 123 4.89 -17.33 24.69
CA GLY A 123 3.87 -17.12 25.72
C GLY A 123 2.47 -16.87 25.16
N PRO A 124 1.46 -16.75 26.06
CA PRO A 124 0.05 -16.67 25.67
C PRO A 124 -0.28 -15.39 24.88
N LEU A 125 -1.25 -15.53 23.97
CA LEU A 125 -1.78 -14.44 23.16
C LEU A 125 -3.25 -14.19 23.48
N ILE A 126 -3.69 -12.95 23.36
CA ILE A 126 -5.11 -12.59 23.31
C ILE A 126 -5.50 -12.25 21.89
N ILE A 127 -6.43 -13.02 21.33
CA ILE A 127 -6.98 -12.83 19.99
C ILE A 127 -8.18 -11.91 20.07
N ARG A 128 -8.24 -10.92 19.19
CA ARG A 128 -9.32 -9.92 19.15
C ARG A 128 -9.71 -9.59 17.69
N PRO A 129 -10.97 -9.19 17.42
CA PRO A 129 -11.31 -8.62 16.12
C PRO A 129 -10.45 -7.36 15.86
N HIS A 130 -9.90 -7.23 14.66
CA HIS A 130 -9.09 -6.04 14.30
C HIS A 130 -9.94 -4.77 14.25
N ARG A 131 -11.20 -4.86 13.85
CA ARG A 131 -12.18 -3.76 13.88
C ARG A 131 -13.09 -3.88 15.09
N ARG A 132 -13.30 -2.76 15.79
CA ARG A 132 -14.07 -2.70 17.05
C ARG A 132 -15.57 -2.95 16.91
N ALA A 133 -16.12 -3.01 15.71
CA ALA A 133 -17.57 -3.04 15.48
C ALA A 133 -18.23 -4.43 15.59
N ARG A 134 -17.51 -5.53 15.79
CA ARG A 134 -18.06 -6.87 15.81
C ARG A 134 -18.03 -7.54 17.18
N LEU A 135 -19.16 -8.19 17.52
CA LEU A 135 -19.50 -8.72 18.85
C LEU A 135 -18.87 -10.06 19.24
N ARG A 136 -17.91 -10.60 18.51
CA ARG A 136 -17.19 -11.81 18.94
C ARG A 136 -16.09 -11.43 19.92
N GLY A 137 -16.12 -12.08 21.10
CA GLY A 137 -15.27 -11.79 22.24
C GLY A 137 -13.78 -11.98 21.96
N SER A 138 -12.96 -11.43 22.85
CA SER A 138 -11.54 -11.75 22.92
C SER A 138 -11.34 -13.14 23.54
N ALA A 139 -10.43 -13.92 22.99
CA ALA A 139 -10.02 -15.22 23.53
C ALA A 139 -8.53 -15.18 23.89
N VAL A 140 -8.18 -15.72 25.05
CA VAL A 140 -6.78 -15.97 25.42
C VAL A 140 -6.44 -17.38 24.99
N VAL A 141 -5.31 -17.55 24.31
CA VAL A 141 -4.81 -18.86 23.83
C VAL A 141 -3.35 -19.00 24.25
N SER A 142 -3.01 -20.19 24.71
CA SER A 142 -1.67 -20.50 25.23
C SER A 142 -0.92 -21.50 24.35
N ASN A 143 -1.60 -22.16 23.41
CA ASN A 143 -1.03 -23.15 22.52
C ASN A 143 -1.80 -23.23 21.19
N ALA A 144 -1.22 -23.98 20.24
CA ALA A 144 -1.78 -24.13 18.90
C ALA A 144 -3.15 -24.83 18.89
N THR A 145 -3.40 -25.76 19.82
CA THR A 145 -4.67 -26.49 19.94
C THR A 145 -5.80 -25.55 20.36
N GLU A 146 -5.56 -24.69 21.34
CA GLU A 146 -6.52 -23.68 21.77
C GLU A 146 -6.80 -22.66 20.67
N LEU A 147 -5.77 -22.25 19.92
CA LEU A 147 -5.92 -21.34 18.80
C LEU A 147 -6.78 -21.97 17.68
N ALA A 148 -6.52 -23.25 17.34
CA ALA A 148 -7.30 -23.98 16.34
C ALA A 148 -8.76 -24.19 16.78
N ALA A 149 -9.02 -24.37 18.08
CA ALA A 149 -10.36 -24.52 18.63
C ALA A 149 -11.25 -23.27 18.50
N LEU A 150 -10.70 -22.09 18.22
CA LEU A 150 -11.47 -20.88 17.97
C LEU A 150 -12.23 -20.92 16.63
N GLY A 151 -11.89 -21.86 15.75
CA GLY A 151 -12.52 -21.98 14.42
C GLY A 151 -12.13 -20.87 13.45
N PRO A 152 -12.91 -20.68 12.37
CA PRO A 152 -12.63 -19.66 11.37
C PRO A 152 -12.64 -18.27 11.97
N MET A 153 -11.58 -17.49 11.72
CA MET A 153 -11.39 -16.12 12.19
C MET A 153 -11.56 -15.15 11.04
N GLU A 154 -11.96 -13.93 11.40
CA GLU A 154 -12.00 -12.82 10.45
C GLU A 154 -10.59 -12.35 10.13
N GLU A 155 -10.25 -12.22 8.86
CA GLU A 155 -8.99 -11.68 8.38
C GLU A 155 -9.00 -10.14 8.34
N PRO A 156 -7.89 -9.49 8.69
CA PRO A 156 -6.68 -10.03 9.32
C PRO A 156 -6.89 -10.44 10.77
N VAL A 157 -6.21 -11.51 11.21
CA VAL A 157 -6.20 -11.96 12.60
C VAL A 157 -5.33 -11.01 13.41
N PHE A 158 -5.92 -10.39 14.43
CA PHE A 158 -5.22 -9.47 15.33
C PHE A 158 -4.98 -10.14 16.68
N ALA A 159 -3.73 -10.21 17.10
CA ALA A 159 -3.32 -10.81 18.36
C ALA A 159 -2.39 -9.88 19.14
N GLN A 160 -2.43 -10.00 20.46
CA GLN A 160 -1.52 -9.27 21.34
C GLN A 160 -0.95 -10.24 22.38
N ARG A 161 0.28 -9.98 22.85
CA ARG A 161 0.82 -10.66 24.03
C ARG A 161 -0.15 -10.49 25.18
N TYR A 162 -0.56 -11.60 25.78
CA TYR A 162 -1.44 -11.54 26.94
C TYR A 162 -0.62 -11.20 28.19
N HIS A 163 -0.93 -10.09 28.80
CA HIS A 163 -0.43 -9.69 30.10
C HIS A 163 -1.49 -10.03 31.15
N ALA A 164 -1.18 -11.00 32.02
CA ALA A 164 -2.08 -11.36 33.10
C ALA A 164 -2.23 -10.19 34.07
N PRO A 165 -3.45 -9.74 34.37
CA PRO A 165 -3.64 -8.64 35.32
C PRO A 165 -3.15 -9.02 36.71
N ASP A 166 -2.57 -8.08 37.45
CA ASP A 166 -2.15 -8.26 38.86
C ASP A 166 -3.32 -8.48 39.82
N GLY A 167 -4.56 -8.30 39.33
CA GLY A 167 -5.78 -8.52 40.10
C GLY A 167 -7.04 -8.48 39.22
N PRO A 168 -8.24 -8.59 39.84
CA PRO A 168 -9.49 -8.64 39.09
C PRO A 168 -9.93 -7.27 38.55
N THR A 169 -9.12 -6.24 38.70
CA THR A 169 -9.45 -4.86 38.32
C THR A 169 -8.59 -4.39 37.15
N TYR A 170 -9.09 -3.39 36.43
CA TYR A 170 -8.35 -2.62 35.45
C TYR A 170 -8.58 -1.12 35.65
N ARG A 171 -7.67 -0.30 35.16
CA ARG A 171 -7.76 1.15 35.28
C ARG A 171 -8.34 1.75 34.01
N LYS A 172 -9.35 2.60 34.18
CA LYS A 172 -9.89 3.41 33.10
C LYS A 172 -9.47 4.86 33.30
N VAL A 173 -8.75 5.40 32.34
CA VAL A 173 -8.35 6.81 32.34
C VAL A 173 -9.17 7.54 31.29
N TYR A 174 -9.82 8.62 31.72
CA TYR A 174 -10.60 9.50 30.85
C TYR A 174 -9.88 10.83 30.68
N SER A 175 -9.81 11.31 29.43
CA SER A 175 -9.37 12.67 29.09
C SER A 175 -10.56 13.48 28.59
N LEU A 176 -10.67 14.70 29.03
CA LEU A 176 -11.72 15.65 28.67
C LEU A 176 -11.13 17.07 28.68
N GLY A 177 -10.64 17.54 27.58
CA GLY A 177 -9.83 18.74 27.47
C GLY A 177 -8.54 18.60 28.29
N SER A 178 -8.26 19.58 29.15
CA SER A 178 -7.10 19.56 30.04
C SER A 178 -7.28 18.65 31.26
N GLU A 179 -8.50 18.22 31.56
CA GLU A 179 -8.81 17.41 32.75
C GLU A 179 -8.64 15.90 32.45
N ARG A 180 -8.10 15.16 33.44
CA ARG A 180 -7.97 13.70 33.40
C ARG A 180 -8.53 13.07 34.64
N PHE A 181 -9.18 11.91 34.48
CA PHE A 181 -9.89 11.21 35.55
C PHE A 181 -9.55 9.74 35.55
N GLY A 182 -9.22 9.19 36.71
CA GLY A 182 -9.00 7.77 36.92
C GLY A 182 -10.20 7.07 37.53
N VAL A 183 -10.57 5.89 37.01
CA VAL A 183 -11.60 5.02 37.57
C VAL A 183 -11.13 3.58 37.56
N VAL A 184 -11.09 2.91 38.70
CA VAL A 184 -10.82 1.48 38.84
C VAL A 184 -12.11 0.70 38.57
N ARG A 185 -12.05 -0.35 37.78
CA ARG A 185 -13.18 -1.22 37.46
C ARG A 185 -12.84 -2.70 37.59
N VAL A 186 -13.84 -3.47 37.95
CA VAL A 186 -13.75 -4.95 37.97
C VAL A 186 -13.99 -5.50 36.59
N ARG A 187 -13.29 -6.59 36.24
CA ARG A 187 -13.45 -7.29 34.96
C ARG A 187 -13.65 -8.80 35.16
N PRO A 188 -14.75 -9.38 34.68
CA PRO A 188 -15.92 -8.72 34.07
C PRO A 188 -16.80 -8.01 35.13
N GLY A 189 -17.20 -6.77 34.87
CA GLY A 189 -18.17 -6.08 35.71
C GLY A 189 -19.59 -6.62 35.44
N ARG A 190 -20.25 -7.17 36.48
CA ARG A 190 -21.59 -7.78 36.40
C ARG A 190 -22.68 -6.82 36.82
N THR A 191 -22.46 -6.08 37.92
CA THR A 191 -23.43 -5.13 38.48
C THR A 191 -23.27 -3.72 37.88
N PRO A 192 -24.28 -2.83 38.01
CA PRO A 192 -24.17 -1.41 37.64
C PRO A 192 -23.04 -0.69 38.37
N GLU A 193 -22.82 -1.00 39.64
CA GLU A 193 -21.78 -0.44 40.49
C GLU A 193 -20.39 -0.84 40.02
N GLU A 194 -20.18 -2.12 39.72
CA GLU A 194 -18.92 -2.65 39.16
C GLU A 194 -18.61 -2.04 37.79
N LYS A 195 -19.63 -1.83 36.93
CA LYS A 195 -19.51 -1.15 35.65
C LYS A 195 -19.25 0.35 35.79
N ARG A 196 -19.72 0.99 36.89
CA ARG A 196 -19.43 2.39 37.18
C ARG A 196 -17.99 2.53 37.66
N GLY A 197 -17.55 1.65 38.57
CA GLY A 197 -16.22 1.65 39.18
C GLY A 197 -16.04 2.75 40.21
N GLN A 198 -14.83 2.83 40.78
CA GLN A 198 -14.49 3.79 41.85
C GLN A 198 -13.44 4.78 41.36
N PRO A 199 -13.58 6.10 41.60
CA PRO A 199 -12.57 7.10 41.29
C PRO A 199 -11.26 6.83 42.02
N PHE A 200 -10.13 7.13 41.38
CA PHE A 200 -8.82 7.17 42.01
C PHE A 200 -7.99 8.34 41.47
N THR A 201 -7.00 8.78 42.21
CA THR A 201 -6.08 9.84 41.82
C THR A 201 -5.03 9.24 40.85
N LEU A 202 -4.87 9.83 39.68
CA LEU A 202 -3.90 9.39 38.69
C LEU A 202 -2.48 9.54 39.23
N THR A 203 -1.65 8.54 38.92
CA THR A 203 -0.21 8.66 39.13
C THR A 203 0.42 9.51 38.03
N PRO A 204 1.59 10.14 38.26
CA PRO A 204 2.29 10.90 37.23
C PRO A 204 2.56 10.06 35.94
N GLU A 205 2.80 8.76 36.11
CA GLU A 205 3.00 7.83 34.98
C GLU A 205 1.72 7.66 34.14
N LEU A 206 0.56 7.47 34.77
CA LEU A 206 -0.72 7.36 34.08
C LEU A 206 -1.14 8.67 33.42
N GLU A 207 -0.81 9.81 34.03
CA GLU A 207 -1.01 11.12 33.40
C GLU A 207 -0.14 11.31 32.16
N ASP A 208 1.14 10.90 32.21
CA ASP A 208 2.05 10.95 31.07
C ASP A 208 1.61 10.00 29.93
N ILE A 209 1.19 8.79 30.26
CA ILE A 209 0.61 7.84 29.29
C ILE A 209 -0.60 8.48 28.60
N ALA A 210 -1.54 9.07 29.36
CA ALA A 210 -2.72 9.71 28.81
C ALA A 210 -2.35 10.91 27.91
N ARG A 211 -1.40 11.73 28.34
CA ARG A 211 -0.91 12.87 27.56
C ARG A 211 -0.32 12.41 26.24
N ARG A 212 0.57 11.40 26.24
CA ARG A 212 1.17 10.83 25.01
C ARG A 212 0.11 10.24 24.07
N CYS A 213 -0.90 9.54 24.61
CA CYS A 213 -2.02 9.04 23.82
C CYS A 213 -2.81 10.17 23.15
N GLY A 214 -3.13 11.24 23.88
CA GLY A 214 -3.83 12.39 23.33
C GLY A 214 -3.03 13.08 22.21
N SER A 215 -1.73 13.32 22.47
CA SER A 215 -0.82 13.93 21.50
C SER A 215 -0.65 13.07 20.24
N ALA A 216 -0.57 11.73 20.37
CA ALA A 216 -0.40 10.80 19.25
C ALA A 216 -1.56 10.83 18.25
N PHE A 217 -2.78 11.14 18.69
CA PHE A 217 -3.97 11.22 17.86
C PHE A 217 -4.49 12.64 17.66
N GLY A 218 -3.87 13.65 18.31
CA GLY A 218 -4.35 15.03 18.27
C GLY A 218 -5.74 15.21 18.86
N ILE A 219 -6.08 14.51 19.95
CA ILE A 219 -7.37 14.58 20.64
C ILE A 219 -7.23 14.71 22.15
N ASP A 220 -8.20 15.34 22.78
CA ASP A 220 -8.30 15.52 24.21
C ASP A 220 -9.60 14.95 24.82
N LEU A 221 -10.50 14.42 23.96
CA LEU A 221 -11.70 13.68 24.35
C LEU A 221 -11.51 12.19 24.04
N PHE A 222 -11.10 11.39 25.01
CA PHE A 222 -10.91 9.95 24.85
C PHE A 222 -10.92 9.19 26.18
N GLY A 223 -10.90 7.87 26.10
CA GLY A 223 -10.76 7.00 27.29
C GLY A 223 -9.81 5.86 27.01
N LEU A 224 -8.94 5.54 27.95
CA LEU A 224 -7.99 4.44 27.93
C LEU A 224 -8.44 3.31 28.84
N ASP A 225 -8.26 2.07 28.41
CA ASP A 225 -8.29 0.89 29.26
C ASP A 225 -6.85 0.43 29.51
N ILE A 226 -6.44 0.38 30.77
CA ILE A 226 -5.08 0.07 31.20
C ILE A 226 -5.12 -1.13 32.14
N VAL A 227 -4.28 -2.13 31.83
CA VAL A 227 -4.04 -3.29 32.69
C VAL A 227 -2.68 -3.12 33.34
N GLU A 228 -2.60 -3.39 34.64
CA GLU A 228 -1.34 -3.55 35.34
C GLU A 228 -0.97 -5.05 35.35
N SER A 229 0.24 -5.36 34.94
CA SER A 229 0.81 -6.71 34.93
C SER A 229 2.25 -6.62 35.40
N GLU A 230 2.59 -7.36 36.41
CA GLU A 230 3.92 -7.33 37.05
C GLU A 230 4.33 -5.91 37.47
N GLY A 231 3.37 -5.14 37.98
CA GLY A 231 3.55 -3.75 38.41
C GLY A 231 3.73 -2.74 37.27
N ARG A 232 3.54 -3.12 36.00
CA ARG A 232 3.69 -2.24 34.83
C ARG A 232 2.34 -1.97 34.14
N PRO A 233 2.03 -0.72 33.81
CA PRO A 233 0.80 -0.37 33.10
C PRO A 233 0.94 -0.65 31.60
N TYR A 234 -0.06 -1.29 30.98
CA TYR A 234 -0.20 -1.50 29.55
C TYR A 234 -1.52 -0.97 29.05
N VAL A 235 -1.51 -0.08 28.06
CA VAL A 235 -2.71 0.39 27.37
C VAL A 235 -3.22 -0.72 26.46
N ILE A 236 -4.41 -1.24 26.79
CA ILE A 236 -5.02 -2.37 26.04
C ILE A 236 -6.19 -1.95 25.17
N ASP A 237 -6.71 -0.73 25.34
CA ASP A 237 -7.73 -0.15 24.47
C ASP A 237 -7.78 1.38 24.60
N ILE A 238 -8.20 2.08 23.51
CA ILE A 238 -8.46 3.52 23.50
C ILE A 238 -9.80 3.79 22.79
N SER A 239 -10.62 4.65 23.36
CA SER A 239 -11.97 4.97 22.87
C SER A 239 -12.10 6.46 22.60
N SER A 240 -12.48 6.84 21.36
CA SER A 240 -12.64 8.25 20.95
C SER A 240 -13.80 8.99 21.62
N PHE A 241 -14.79 8.30 22.16
CA PHE A 241 -15.93 8.93 22.86
C PHE A 241 -16.40 8.03 23.99
N PRO A 242 -15.75 8.09 25.16
CA PRO A 242 -16.12 7.26 26.31
C PRO A 242 -17.42 7.75 26.99
N GLY A 243 -18.00 6.91 27.84
CA GLY A 243 -19.23 7.22 28.56
C GLY A 243 -19.03 7.94 29.89
N PHE A 244 -17.82 8.27 30.33
CA PHE A 244 -17.44 8.93 31.57
C PHE A 244 -18.10 8.33 32.83
N LYS A 245 -18.45 7.03 32.82
CA LYS A 245 -19.01 6.34 33.98
C LYS A 245 -18.00 6.32 35.14
N GLY A 246 -18.43 6.67 36.34
CA GLY A 246 -17.58 6.74 37.52
C GLY A 246 -16.84 8.07 37.71
N VAL A 247 -16.90 8.98 36.73
CA VAL A 247 -16.36 10.33 36.88
C VAL A 247 -17.38 11.23 37.59
N SER A 248 -16.95 11.92 38.62
CA SER A 248 -17.81 12.88 39.36
C SER A 248 -18.32 13.97 38.42
N HIS A 249 -19.63 14.17 38.39
CA HIS A 249 -20.30 15.12 37.49
C HIS A 249 -19.99 14.94 36.01
N GLY A 250 -19.69 13.69 35.58
CA GLY A 250 -19.28 13.34 34.19
C GLY A 250 -20.18 13.93 33.10
N PRO A 251 -21.53 13.78 33.17
CA PRO A 251 -22.44 14.37 32.19
C PRO A 251 -22.33 15.91 32.09
N ARG A 252 -22.19 16.59 33.21
CA ARG A 252 -22.08 18.07 33.25
C ARG A 252 -20.76 18.55 32.66
N ARG A 253 -19.65 17.85 32.95
CA ARG A 253 -18.34 18.16 32.36
C ARG A 253 -18.36 17.93 30.86
N LEU A 254 -18.92 16.82 30.43
CA LEU A 254 -19.03 16.48 28.99
C LEU A 254 -19.92 17.49 28.25
N ALA A 255 -21.06 17.90 28.82
CA ALA A 255 -21.94 18.93 28.25
C ALA A 255 -21.20 20.26 28.04
N ARG A 256 -20.45 20.72 29.06
CA ARG A 256 -19.63 21.94 28.96
C ARG A 256 -18.57 21.86 27.90
N TYR A 257 -17.88 20.70 27.79
CA TYR A 257 -16.87 20.47 26.79
C TYR A 257 -17.46 20.49 25.37
N ILE A 258 -18.58 19.81 25.14
CA ILE A 258 -19.31 19.81 23.86
C ILE A 258 -19.79 21.22 23.50
N TYR A 259 -20.32 21.97 24.46
CA TYR A 259 -20.76 23.34 24.27
C TYR A 259 -19.60 24.25 23.83
N ALA A 260 -18.47 24.21 24.55
CA ALA A 260 -17.26 24.96 24.16
C ALA A 260 -16.69 24.55 22.82
N ALA A 261 -16.77 23.26 22.45
CA ALA A 261 -16.38 22.78 21.11
C ALA A 261 -17.30 23.35 20.01
N ALA A 262 -18.61 23.46 20.26
CA ALA A 262 -19.54 24.07 19.33
C ALA A 262 -19.29 25.59 19.18
N GLU A 263 -18.95 26.28 20.25
CA GLU A 263 -18.55 27.72 20.18
C GLU A 263 -17.29 27.90 19.33
N ARG A 264 -16.28 27.05 19.50
CA ARG A 264 -15.07 27.06 18.68
C ARG A 264 -15.39 26.79 17.19
N ALA A 265 -16.25 25.81 16.93
CA ALA A 265 -16.68 25.49 15.56
C ALA A 265 -17.33 26.68 14.86
N VAL A 266 -18.22 27.42 15.55
CA VAL A 266 -18.85 28.64 15.00
C VAL A 266 -17.85 29.76 14.74
N ARG A 267 -16.80 29.87 15.58
CA ARG A 267 -15.73 30.85 15.37
C ARG A 267 -14.70 30.42 14.31
N GLY A 268 -14.85 29.25 13.71
CA GLY A 268 -13.87 28.68 12.78
C GLY A 268 -12.55 28.27 13.42
N GLU A 269 -12.52 28.11 14.75
CA GLU A 269 -11.36 27.67 15.51
C GLU A 269 -11.27 26.13 15.51
N SER A 270 -10.08 25.59 15.86
CA SER A 270 -9.93 24.15 16.06
C SER A 270 -10.86 23.64 17.16
N ILE A 271 -11.62 22.60 16.85
CA ILE A 271 -12.57 21.98 17.80
C ILE A 271 -11.83 21.37 19.00
N VAL A 272 -10.62 20.87 18.79
CA VAL A 272 -9.75 20.31 19.81
C VAL A 272 -8.69 21.35 20.16
N PRO A 273 -8.66 21.90 21.37
CA PRO A 273 -7.62 22.84 21.78
C PRO A 273 -6.32 22.07 22.07
N GLY A 274 -5.28 22.35 21.33
CA GLY A 274 -3.95 21.79 21.55
C GLY A 274 -3.05 22.01 20.35
N ASP A 275 -1.92 22.67 20.57
CA ASP A 275 -0.80 22.68 19.64
C ASP A 275 -0.46 21.23 19.33
N SER A 276 -0.69 20.81 18.11
CA SER A 276 0.12 19.77 17.54
C SER A 276 -0.57 18.85 16.57
N LEU A 277 0.19 18.58 15.60
CA LEU A 277 -0.14 17.78 14.43
C LEU A 277 -1.34 18.40 13.68
N SER A 278 -1.01 19.44 12.95
CA SER A 278 -1.79 19.97 11.85
C SER A 278 -2.00 18.89 10.79
N ILE A 279 -2.90 17.96 11.08
CA ILE A 279 -3.83 17.49 10.08
C ILE A 279 -4.89 18.61 10.03
N GLN A 280 -4.44 19.82 9.70
CA GLN A 280 -5.34 20.84 9.24
C GLN A 280 -5.79 20.40 7.85
N PRO A 281 -7.09 20.24 7.61
CA PRO A 281 -7.57 20.58 6.29
C PRO A 281 -7.19 22.06 6.16
N ALA A 282 -6.34 22.35 5.17
CA ALA A 282 -5.98 23.74 4.87
C ALA A 282 -7.27 24.55 4.83
N ALA A 283 -7.39 25.53 5.73
CA ALA A 283 -8.44 26.52 5.67
C ALA A 283 -8.35 27.15 4.28
N GLY A 284 -9.37 26.92 3.43
CA GLY A 284 -9.43 27.43 2.08
C GLY A 284 -9.76 26.44 0.97
N TYR A 285 -9.83 25.13 1.20
CA TYR A 285 -10.37 24.20 0.21
C TYR A 285 -11.89 24.01 0.40
N ARG A 286 -12.66 25.01 0.04
CA ARG A 286 -14.00 24.76 -0.51
C ARG A 286 -13.77 24.06 -1.84
N ALA A 287 -14.31 22.85 -2.01
CA ALA A 287 -14.27 22.13 -3.27
C ALA A 287 -14.83 23.04 -4.38
N PHE A 288 -13.93 23.56 -5.20
CA PHE A 288 -14.30 24.43 -6.30
C PHE A 288 -14.63 23.55 -7.50
N ARG A 289 -15.92 23.48 -7.84
CA ARG A 289 -16.40 22.88 -9.10
C ARG A 289 -16.53 24.02 -10.13
N GLY A 290 -15.43 24.36 -10.80
CA GLY A 290 -15.46 25.36 -11.84
C GLY A 290 -14.09 25.52 -12.50
N SER A 291 -14.04 26.18 -13.65
CA SER A 291 -12.81 26.54 -14.34
C SER A 291 -12.03 27.59 -13.53
N THR A 292 -10.76 27.81 -13.85
CA THR A 292 -9.94 28.88 -13.25
C THR A 292 -10.62 30.25 -13.42
N LEU A 293 -11.38 30.44 -14.52
CA LEU A 293 -12.17 31.63 -14.79
C LEU A 293 -13.30 31.80 -13.75
N ASP A 294 -14.01 30.71 -13.39
CA ASP A 294 -15.08 30.76 -12.41
C ASP A 294 -14.55 31.10 -11.01
N LEU A 295 -13.32 30.70 -10.69
CA LEU A 295 -12.63 31.05 -9.43
C LEU A 295 -12.37 32.58 -9.38
N VAL A 296 -11.84 33.12 -10.45
CA VAL A 296 -11.54 34.55 -10.55
C VAL A 296 -12.83 35.38 -10.52
N LEU A 297 -13.87 34.95 -11.25
CA LEU A 297 -15.18 35.61 -11.25
C LEU A 297 -15.85 35.54 -9.88
N GLN A 298 -15.77 34.44 -9.16
CA GLN A 298 -16.32 34.33 -7.81
C GLN A 298 -15.56 35.18 -6.81
N ALA A 299 -14.23 35.26 -6.89
CA ALA A 299 -13.42 36.13 -6.04
C ALA A 299 -13.79 37.62 -6.26
N LEU A 300 -13.94 38.05 -7.51
CA LEU A 300 -14.30 39.43 -7.88
C LEU A 300 -15.76 39.79 -7.54
N THR A 301 -16.66 38.79 -7.45
CA THR A 301 -18.07 39.03 -7.09
C THR A 301 -18.33 38.98 -5.58
N THR A 302 -17.46 38.38 -4.79
CA THR A 302 -17.61 38.23 -3.31
C THR A 302 -16.93 39.34 -2.53
N THR A 303 -15.93 40.02 -3.10
CA THR A 303 -15.26 41.17 -2.46
C THR A 303 -15.03 42.23 -3.56
N PRO A 304 -15.57 43.45 -3.44
CA PRO A 304 -15.32 44.50 -4.43
C PRO A 304 -13.82 44.80 -4.43
N ALA A 305 -13.16 44.47 -5.54
CA ALA A 305 -11.75 44.75 -5.72
C ALA A 305 -11.54 46.26 -5.97
N THR A 306 -10.48 46.79 -5.40
CA THR A 306 -10.08 48.18 -5.64
C THR A 306 -9.52 48.37 -7.07
N ALA A 307 -9.46 49.58 -7.58
CA ALA A 307 -8.91 49.86 -8.90
C ALA A 307 -7.43 49.40 -9.01
N GLU A 308 -6.66 49.50 -7.93
CA GLU A 308 -5.25 49.05 -7.87
C GLU A 308 -5.14 47.51 -7.94
N GLU A 309 -6.01 46.78 -7.24
CA GLU A 309 -6.04 45.31 -7.30
C GLU A 309 -6.47 44.78 -8.69
N LEU A 310 -7.39 45.48 -9.36
CA LEU A 310 -7.79 45.15 -10.73
C LEU A 310 -6.64 45.37 -11.72
N ASP A 311 -5.83 46.41 -11.53
CA ASP A 311 -4.65 46.73 -12.36
C ASP A 311 -3.53 45.69 -12.15
N GLU A 312 -3.33 45.22 -10.91
CA GLU A 312 -2.41 44.12 -10.61
C GLU A 312 -2.87 42.78 -11.23
N ILE A 313 -4.16 42.48 -11.15
CA ILE A 313 -4.73 41.28 -11.79
C ILE A 313 -4.56 41.37 -13.31
N GLN A 314 -4.78 42.52 -13.92
CA GLN A 314 -4.59 42.73 -15.36
C GLN A 314 -3.13 42.53 -15.76
N LYS A 315 -2.17 43.05 -15.02
CA LYS A 315 -0.74 42.82 -15.24
C LYS A 315 -0.36 41.34 -15.15
N LEU A 316 -0.92 40.62 -14.18
CA LEU A 316 -0.68 39.18 -14.01
C LEU A 316 -1.25 38.36 -15.18
N VAL A 317 -2.43 38.74 -15.66
CA VAL A 317 -3.07 38.12 -16.84
C VAL A 317 -2.23 38.36 -18.10
N ASP A 318 -1.71 39.56 -18.28
CA ASP A 318 -0.85 39.91 -19.42
C ASP A 318 0.52 39.22 -19.35
N GLU A 319 1.11 39.08 -18.16
CA GLU A 319 2.31 38.26 -17.98
C GLU A 319 2.08 36.76 -18.27
N ILE A 320 0.95 36.20 -17.85
CA ILE A 320 0.58 34.83 -18.16
C ILE A 320 0.37 34.64 -19.66
N ARG A 321 -0.30 35.59 -20.32
CA ARG A 321 -0.50 35.60 -21.78
C ARG A 321 0.81 35.63 -22.54
N LEU A 322 1.75 36.49 -22.16
CA LEU A 322 3.10 36.55 -22.72
C LEU A 322 3.88 35.26 -22.53
N ARG A 323 3.68 34.55 -21.41
CA ARG A 323 4.31 33.22 -21.15
C ARG A 323 3.68 32.10 -21.95
N VAL A 324 2.39 32.17 -22.26
CA VAL A 324 1.66 31.16 -23.07
C VAL A 324 1.93 31.37 -24.57
N GLU A 325 2.07 32.63 -25.04
CA GLU A 325 2.29 32.99 -26.44
C GLU A 325 3.77 32.97 -26.84
N ALA A 326 4.71 32.98 -25.89
CA ALA A 326 6.14 32.88 -26.20
C ALA A 326 6.45 31.47 -26.77
N PRO A 327 7.09 31.37 -27.95
CA PRO A 327 7.53 30.10 -28.47
C PRO A 327 8.48 29.45 -27.47
N LYS A 328 8.12 28.27 -26.94
CA LYS A 328 9.00 27.51 -26.03
C LYS A 328 10.34 27.30 -26.72
N PRO A 329 11.47 27.73 -26.13
CA PRO A 329 12.78 27.46 -26.70
C PRO A 329 12.93 25.95 -26.91
N ALA A 330 13.41 25.55 -28.07
CA ALA A 330 13.68 24.14 -28.37
C ALA A 330 14.55 23.55 -27.24
N PRO A 331 14.19 22.38 -26.68
CA PRO A 331 14.93 21.79 -25.58
C PRO A 331 16.34 21.50 -26.04
N ARG A 332 17.31 22.23 -25.51
CA ARG A 332 18.74 21.95 -25.73
C ARG A 332 19.08 20.65 -25.02
N ALA A 333 19.65 19.70 -25.73
CA ALA A 333 20.26 18.51 -25.14
C ALA A 333 21.20 18.96 -24.01
N ARG A 334 20.91 18.52 -22.78
CA ARG A 334 21.80 18.82 -21.65
C ARG A 334 22.94 17.81 -21.65
N PRO A 335 24.17 18.28 -21.42
CA PRO A 335 25.30 17.39 -21.19
C PRO A 335 25.01 16.50 -19.97
N VAL A 336 25.45 15.24 -20.02
CA VAL A 336 25.44 14.33 -18.89
C VAL A 336 26.07 15.04 -17.68
N ARG A 337 25.37 15.07 -16.54
CA ARG A 337 25.91 15.70 -15.35
C ARG A 337 27.19 14.99 -14.90
N PRO A 338 28.21 15.72 -14.44
CA PRO A 338 29.39 15.10 -13.84
C PRO A 338 28.99 14.29 -12.60
N PRO A 339 29.82 13.33 -12.15
CA PRO A 339 29.60 12.58 -10.90
C PRO A 339 29.33 13.50 -9.71
N LEU A 340 28.52 13.08 -8.76
CA LEU A 340 28.17 13.86 -7.57
C LEU A 340 29.40 14.09 -6.68
N ALA A 341 30.02 15.26 -6.77
CA ALA A 341 31.08 15.66 -5.85
C ALA A 341 30.63 15.76 -4.37
N ALA A 342 29.31 15.77 -4.11
CA ALA A 342 28.78 15.99 -2.78
C ALA A 342 28.77 14.74 -1.86
N LEU A 343 29.06 13.54 -2.36
CA LEU A 343 29.28 12.36 -1.49
C LEU A 343 30.54 12.44 -0.63
N ALA A 344 31.49 13.28 -1.01
CA ALA A 344 32.72 13.48 -0.26
C ALA A 344 32.54 14.18 1.10
N THR A 345 31.36 14.72 1.40
CA THR A 345 31.08 15.42 2.68
C THR A 345 30.22 14.62 3.67
N ARG A 346 29.67 13.46 3.26
CA ARG A 346 29.04 12.48 4.16
C ARG A 346 30.10 11.42 4.52
N GLU A 347 30.88 11.64 5.55
CA GLU A 347 31.79 10.62 6.08
C GLU A 347 31.02 9.32 6.38
N ALA A 348 31.36 8.24 5.68
CA ALA A 348 31.01 6.84 5.93
C ALA A 348 29.51 6.41 5.87
N ALA A 349 28.58 7.18 5.32
CA ALA A 349 27.18 6.75 5.20
C ALA A 349 26.94 6.02 3.87
N SER A 350 26.29 4.82 3.92
CA SER A 350 25.83 4.11 2.72
C SER A 350 24.95 5.00 1.84
N PRO A 351 25.07 4.92 0.50
CA PRO A 351 24.17 5.64 -0.42
C PRO A 351 22.71 5.32 -0.14
N ARG A 352 21.82 6.25 -0.50
CA ARG A 352 20.37 6.10 -0.36
C ARG A 352 19.73 6.00 -1.73
N VAL A 353 18.98 4.94 -1.97
CA VAL A 353 18.24 4.72 -3.22
C VAL A 353 16.76 4.69 -2.95
N ALA A 354 16.00 5.53 -3.62
CA ALA A 354 14.56 5.41 -3.67
C ALA A 354 14.15 4.71 -4.97
N MET A 355 13.17 3.81 -4.90
CA MET A 355 12.63 3.11 -6.06
C MET A 355 11.12 3.34 -6.12
N TYR A 356 10.62 3.86 -7.23
CA TYR A 356 9.19 4.00 -7.46
C TYR A 356 8.71 2.84 -8.34
N SER A 357 7.80 2.04 -7.80
CA SER A 357 7.16 0.91 -8.46
C SER A 357 5.69 1.24 -8.72
N GLN A 358 5.33 1.43 -9.98
CA GLN A 358 3.90 1.49 -10.30
C GLN A 358 3.26 0.12 -10.07
N GLY A 359 2.13 0.08 -9.40
CA GLY A 359 1.52 -1.18 -9.02
C GLY A 359 0.03 -1.21 -9.31
N MET A 360 -0.39 -1.13 -10.58
CA MET A 360 -1.82 -1.11 -10.90
C MET A 360 -2.40 -2.47 -11.27
N VAL A 361 -1.61 -3.34 -11.88
CA VAL A 361 -2.08 -4.65 -12.38
C VAL A 361 -1.04 -5.71 -12.04
N GLY A 362 -1.31 -6.51 -11.02
CA GLY A 362 -0.48 -7.66 -10.65
C GLY A 362 0.83 -7.32 -9.93
N PHE A 363 1.58 -8.36 -9.59
CA PHE A 363 2.82 -8.29 -8.81
C PHE A 363 4.09 -8.04 -9.64
N GLY A 364 3.98 -7.90 -10.98
CA GLY A 364 5.12 -7.87 -11.88
C GLY A 364 6.10 -6.73 -11.58
N HIS A 365 5.61 -5.52 -11.39
CA HIS A 365 6.45 -4.35 -11.13
C HIS A 365 7.17 -4.45 -9.79
N ILE A 366 6.45 -4.79 -8.73
CA ILE A 366 7.05 -4.89 -7.38
C ILE A 366 8.04 -6.06 -7.29
N ARG A 367 7.77 -7.22 -7.91
CA ARG A 367 8.71 -8.34 -7.95
C ARG A 367 10.01 -7.97 -8.67
N ARG A 368 9.92 -7.29 -9.81
CA ARG A 368 11.09 -6.79 -10.53
C ARG A 368 11.91 -5.83 -9.68
N ASN A 369 11.26 -4.84 -9.07
CA ASN A 369 11.93 -3.88 -8.22
C ASN A 369 12.54 -4.52 -6.96
N ALA A 370 11.90 -5.53 -6.38
CA ALA A 370 12.46 -6.31 -5.27
C ALA A 370 13.72 -7.09 -5.69
N SER A 371 13.73 -7.69 -6.89
CA SER A 371 14.94 -8.36 -7.44
C SER A 371 16.09 -7.37 -7.66
N ILE A 372 15.80 -6.18 -8.19
CA ILE A 372 16.79 -5.12 -8.37
C ILE A 372 17.30 -4.62 -7.00
N ALA A 373 16.41 -4.39 -6.04
CA ALA A 373 16.77 -3.98 -4.69
C ALA A 373 17.68 -5.01 -4.01
N GLN A 374 17.38 -6.31 -4.16
CA GLN A 374 18.22 -7.40 -3.67
C GLN A 374 19.63 -7.33 -4.28
N ALA A 375 19.74 -7.21 -5.60
CA ALA A 375 21.01 -7.12 -6.29
C ALA A 375 21.83 -5.89 -5.84
N LEU A 376 21.17 -4.75 -5.61
CA LEU A 376 21.81 -3.55 -5.09
C LEU A 376 22.27 -3.71 -3.63
N ARG A 377 21.61 -4.53 -2.83
CA ARG A 377 21.98 -4.79 -1.43
C ARG A 377 23.12 -5.79 -1.30
N THR A 378 23.22 -6.75 -2.19
CA THR A 378 24.22 -7.84 -2.14
C THR A 378 25.59 -7.44 -2.76
N ALA A 379 25.67 -6.30 -3.43
CA ALA A 379 26.90 -5.83 -4.07
C ALA A 379 27.18 -4.36 -3.72
N PRO A 380 28.47 -3.96 -3.61
CA PRO A 380 28.83 -2.56 -3.42
C PRO A 380 28.22 -1.65 -4.49
N PRO A 381 27.74 -0.46 -4.11
CA PRO A 381 27.90 0.25 -2.84
C PRO A 381 26.88 -0.10 -1.74
N SER A 382 26.06 -1.12 -1.90
CA SER A 382 25.08 -1.65 -0.92
C SER A 382 24.22 -0.55 -0.25
N PRO A 383 23.41 0.20 -1.01
CA PRO A 383 22.67 1.37 -0.52
C PRO A 383 21.54 0.99 0.44
N ALA A 384 21.16 1.92 1.33
CA ALA A 384 19.85 1.84 1.99
C ALA A 384 18.75 2.12 0.96
N ILE A 385 17.71 1.28 0.92
CA ILE A 385 16.69 1.34 -0.14
C ILE A 385 15.30 1.58 0.44
N VAL A 386 14.58 2.57 -0.12
CA VAL A 386 13.14 2.76 0.09
C VAL A 386 12.39 2.47 -1.20
N LEU A 387 11.53 1.45 -1.17
CA LEU A 387 10.64 1.10 -2.27
C LEU A 387 9.28 1.76 -2.06
N ILE A 388 8.82 2.54 -3.03
CA ILE A 388 7.49 3.15 -3.03
C ILE A 388 6.60 2.32 -3.95
N ALA A 389 5.57 1.69 -3.39
CA ALA A 389 4.69 0.77 -4.12
C ALA A 389 3.25 0.82 -3.60
N GLU A 390 2.30 0.24 -4.32
CA GLU A 390 0.92 0.15 -3.86
C GLU A 390 0.75 -0.81 -2.67
N ALA A 391 -0.10 -0.42 -1.73
CA ALA A 391 -0.15 -0.91 -0.36
C ALA A 391 -0.30 -2.43 -0.19
N TRP A 392 -1.23 -3.06 -0.89
CA TRP A 392 -1.55 -4.45 -0.59
C TRP A 392 -0.55 -5.45 -1.19
N GLN A 393 0.15 -5.03 -2.22
CA GLN A 393 1.12 -5.85 -2.93
C GLN A 393 2.49 -5.85 -2.24
N ALA A 394 2.86 -4.75 -1.61
CA ALA A 394 4.15 -4.60 -0.96
C ALA A 394 4.31 -5.53 0.26
N GLY A 395 3.24 -5.74 1.03
CA GLY A 395 3.26 -6.61 2.21
C GLY A 395 3.25 -8.12 1.91
N ALA A 396 3.00 -8.52 0.65
CA ALA A 396 2.94 -9.93 0.27
C ALA A 396 4.30 -10.51 -0.17
N LEU A 397 5.29 -9.65 -0.45
CA LEU A 397 6.61 -10.08 -0.91
C LEU A 397 7.64 -9.92 0.22
N PRO A 398 8.49 -10.93 0.45
CA PRO A 398 9.64 -10.77 1.34
C PRO A 398 10.59 -9.71 0.76
N MET A 399 10.94 -8.72 1.58
CA MET A 399 11.90 -7.70 1.22
C MET A 399 13.30 -8.09 1.73
N PRO A 400 14.34 -7.84 0.93
CA PRO A 400 15.72 -8.06 1.38
C PRO A 400 16.08 -7.19 2.59
N GLU A 401 17.03 -7.62 3.38
CA GLU A 401 17.55 -6.81 4.48
C GLU A 401 18.08 -5.45 3.97
N GLY A 402 17.74 -4.37 4.68
CA GLY A 402 18.11 -2.99 4.29
C GLY A 402 17.19 -2.38 3.22
N VAL A 403 16.08 -3.03 2.90
CA VAL A 403 15.01 -2.52 2.04
C VAL A 403 13.73 -2.35 2.85
N ASP A 404 13.16 -1.15 2.84
CA ASP A 404 11.85 -0.86 3.45
C ASP A 404 10.88 -0.30 2.41
N CYS A 405 9.58 -0.26 2.73
CA CYS A 405 8.55 0.10 1.77
C CYS A 405 7.65 1.22 2.28
N VAL A 406 7.42 2.22 1.42
CA VAL A 406 6.35 3.21 1.57
C VAL A 406 5.18 2.78 0.69
N THR A 407 4.05 2.47 1.31
CA THR A 407 2.86 1.98 0.60
C THR A 407 1.92 3.11 0.20
N LEU A 408 1.50 3.13 -1.06
CA LEU A 408 0.56 4.10 -1.62
C LEU A 408 -0.85 3.49 -1.70
N PRO A 409 -1.90 4.29 -1.53
CA PRO A 409 -3.27 3.85 -1.82
C PRO A 409 -3.41 3.35 -3.27
N ALA A 410 -4.13 2.24 -3.46
CA ALA A 410 -4.22 1.57 -4.75
C ALA A 410 -5.17 2.28 -5.73
N LEU A 411 -4.77 2.29 -7.01
CA LEU A 411 -5.57 2.73 -8.14
C LEU A 411 -6.07 1.53 -8.96
N ARG A 412 -7.17 1.72 -9.67
CA ARG A 412 -7.69 0.82 -10.69
C ARG A 412 -7.68 1.55 -12.02
N ARG A 413 -7.12 0.92 -13.07
CA ARG A 413 -7.22 1.43 -14.43
C ARG A 413 -8.52 0.94 -15.06
N GLU A 414 -9.32 1.83 -15.58
CA GLU A 414 -10.54 1.53 -16.31
C GLU A 414 -10.25 1.21 -17.78
N PRO A 415 -11.20 0.57 -18.50
CA PRO A 415 -11.03 0.24 -19.92
C PRO A 415 -10.78 1.46 -20.84
N ASP A 416 -11.29 2.63 -20.45
CA ASP A 416 -11.09 3.91 -21.16
C ASP A 416 -9.73 4.57 -20.86
N GLY A 417 -8.91 3.96 -19.97
CA GLY A 417 -7.60 4.44 -19.55
C GLY A 417 -7.62 5.38 -18.34
N ALA A 418 -8.78 5.73 -17.82
CA ALA A 418 -8.91 6.53 -16.61
C ALA A 418 -8.41 5.76 -15.35
N TYR A 419 -8.00 6.50 -14.33
CA TYR A 419 -7.56 5.94 -13.06
C TYR A 419 -8.57 6.27 -11.97
N ASN A 420 -9.15 5.25 -11.36
CA ASN A 420 -10.07 5.38 -10.25
C ASN A 420 -9.49 4.78 -8.95
N PRO A 421 -9.91 5.27 -7.78
CA PRO A 421 -9.59 4.64 -6.52
C PRO A 421 -10.05 3.17 -6.49
N ARG A 422 -9.17 2.27 -6.02
CA ARG A 422 -9.52 0.85 -5.95
C ARG A 422 -10.31 0.50 -4.69
N PHE A 423 -9.94 1.09 -3.57
CA PHE A 423 -10.50 0.78 -2.25
C PHE A 423 -11.11 2.00 -1.56
N LEU A 424 -10.69 3.22 -1.91
CA LEU A 424 -11.19 4.47 -1.36
C LEU A 424 -12.33 4.98 -2.28
N LEU A 425 -13.47 4.30 -2.25
CA LEU A 425 -14.57 4.51 -3.20
C LEU A 425 -15.19 5.92 -3.14
N ASP A 426 -15.04 6.62 -2.02
CA ASP A 426 -15.61 7.95 -1.78
C ASP A 426 -14.60 9.09 -2.00
N VAL A 427 -13.44 8.77 -2.57
CA VAL A 427 -12.37 9.73 -2.91
C VAL A 427 -12.29 9.83 -4.42
N SER A 428 -12.28 11.05 -4.95
CA SER A 428 -12.10 11.24 -6.39
C SER A 428 -10.69 10.79 -6.83
N ASP A 429 -10.55 10.46 -8.12
CA ASP A 429 -9.28 10.16 -8.75
C ASP A 429 -8.24 11.26 -8.51
N GLN A 430 -8.64 12.53 -8.68
CA GLN A 430 -7.78 13.70 -8.48
C GLN A 430 -7.30 13.83 -7.03
N GLU A 431 -8.19 13.64 -6.05
CA GLU A 431 -7.82 13.67 -4.63
C GLU A 431 -6.87 12.55 -4.26
N LEU A 432 -7.11 11.34 -4.80
CA LEU A 432 -6.23 10.20 -4.55
C LEU A 432 -4.85 10.39 -5.19
N ILE A 433 -4.79 10.85 -6.43
CA ILE A 433 -3.53 11.16 -7.11
C ILE A 433 -2.77 12.28 -6.36
N ALA A 434 -3.46 13.32 -5.90
CA ALA A 434 -2.87 14.38 -5.09
C ALA A 434 -2.34 13.85 -3.73
N LEU A 435 -3.05 12.92 -3.08
CA LEU A 435 -2.59 12.27 -1.85
C LEU A 435 -1.31 11.46 -2.14
N ARG A 436 -1.32 10.61 -3.16
CA ARG A 436 -0.18 9.80 -3.57
C ARG A 436 1.05 10.68 -3.87
N SER A 437 0.87 11.73 -4.69
CA SER A 437 1.93 12.72 -5.00
C SER A 437 2.53 13.35 -3.74
N ARG A 438 1.71 13.70 -2.75
CA ARG A 438 2.19 14.28 -1.49
C ARG A 438 2.97 13.28 -0.65
N VAL A 439 2.49 12.03 -0.54
CA VAL A 439 3.18 10.95 0.17
C VAL A 439 4.57 10.71 -0.44
N ILE A 440 4.64 10.56 -1.77
CA ILE A 440 5.90 10.37 -2.50
C ILE A 440 6.85 11.55 -2.22
N ARG A 441 6.36 12.78 -2.37
CA ARG A 441 7.16 13.99 -2.17
C ARG A 441 7.69 14.09 -0.73
N SER A 442 6.87 13.78 0.27
CA SER A 442 7.28 13.79 1.67
C SER A 442 8.33 12.72 1.96
N ALA A 443 8.14 11.50 1.43
CA ALA A 443 9.13 10.44 1.54
C ALA A 443 10.49 10.86 0.93
N MET A 444 10.48 11.43 -0.28
CA MET A 444 11.70 11.92 -0.93
C MET A 444 12.35 13.06 -0.17
N GLN A 445 11.55 13.93 0.44
CA GLN A 445 12.08 15.08 1.21
C GLN A 445 12.81 14.64 2.49
N VAL A 446 12.30 13.61 3.17
CA VAL A 446 12.88 13.11 4.44
C VAL A 446 13.99 12.09 4.18
N PHE A 447 13.79 11.20 3.22
CA PHE A 447 14.76 10.17 2.90
C PHE A 447 16.00 10.73 2.18
N GLU A 448 15.85 11.81 1.42
CA GLU A 448 16.93 12.49 0.66
C GLU A 448 17.78 11.51 -0.16
N PRO A 449 17.18 10.82 -1.15
CA PRO A 449 17.89 9.81 -1.91
C PRO A 449 19.01 10.42 -2.76
N ASP A 450 20.12 9.70 -2.89
CA ASP A 450 21.19 10.00 -3.84
C ASP A 450 20.77 9.58 -5.26
N VAL A 451 19.96 8.50 -5.37
CA VAL A 451 19.39 8.03 -6.63
C VAL A 451 17.90 7.72 -6.47
N LEU A 452 17.11 8.17 -7.44
CA LEU A 452 15.71 7.75 -7.62
C LEU A 452 15.59 6.89 -8.89
N ILE A 453 15.18 5.64 -8.76
CA ILE A 453 14.86 4.74 -9.86
C ILE A 453 13.35 4.73 -10.06
N VAL A 454 12.89 5.17 -11.23
CA VAL A 454 11.47 5.20 -11.59
C VAL A 454 11.17 4.07 -12.56
N ASP A 455 10.20 3.22 -12.24
CA ASP A 455 9.83 2.08 -13.07
C ASP A 455 8.79 2.46 -14.12
N HIS A 456 9.13 2.27 -15.39
CA HIS A 456 8.28 2.29 -16.57
C HIS A 456 7.75 3.66 -17.04
N LEU A 457 6.99 4.39 -16.23
CA LEU A 457 6.38 5.67 -16.62
C LEU A 457 7.21 6.87 -16.14
N PRO A 458 7.71 7.72 -17.05
CA PRO A 458 8.58 8.84 -16.68
C PRO A 458 8.00 9.82 -15.65
N LEU A 459 6.70 10.06 -15.70
CA LEU A 459 6.00 10.94 -14.74
C LEU A 459 5.22 10.17 -13.66
N GLY A 460 5.36 8.83 -13.63
CA GLY A 460 4.57 7.97 -12.75
C GLY A 460 3.12 7.85 -13.20
N VAL A 461 2.33 7.13 -12.41
CA VAL A 461 0.89 6.95 -12.67
C VAL A 461 0.19 8.30 -12.59
N ALA A 462 -0.62 8.63 -13.60
CA ALA A 462 -1.35 9.89 -13.67
C ALA A 462 -0.48 11.14 -13.38
N ASN A 463 0.78 11.11 -13.77
CA ASN A 463 1.77 12.17 -13.60
C ASN A 463 2.08 12.53 -12.12
N GLU A 464 1.83 11.61 -11.18
CA GLU A 464 1.98 11.85 -9.73
C GLU A 464 3.42 12.18 -9.29
N LEU A 465 4.43 11.89 -10.11
CA LEU A 465 5.84 12.19 -9.84
C LEU A 465 6.27 13.60 -10.25
N THR A 466 5.51 14.33 -11.05
CA THR A 466 5.90 15.62 -11.65
C THR A 466 6.50 16.58 -10.62
N GLY A 467 5.74 16.91 -9.58
CA GLY A 467 6.21 17.86 -8.56
C GLY A 467 7.36 17.31 -7.68
N THR A 468 7.54 15.99 -7.62
CA THR A 468 8.69 15.36 -6.94
C THR A 468 9.94 15.49 -7.79
N LEU A 469 9.87 15.16 -9.08
CA LEU A 469 10.98 15.25 -10.03
C LEU A 469 11.48 16.69 -10.18
N GLU A 470 10.57 17.65 -10.30
CA GLU A 470 10.91 19.09 -10.33
C GLU A 470 11.68 19.53 -9.08
N ARG A 471 11.23 19.06 -7.90
CA ARG A 471 11.89 19.41 -6.63
C ARG A 471 13.26 18.77 -6.50
N LEU A 472 13.42 17.49 -6.83
CA LEU A 472 14.70 16.80 -6.85
C LEU A 472 15.66 17.47 -7.84
N ARG A 473 15.15 17.91 -8.99
CA ARG A 473 15.91 18.64 -9.98
C ARG A 473 16.41 19.98 -9.46
N LYS A 474 15.55 20.77 -8.81
CA LYS A 474 15.92 22.06 -8.17
C LYS A 474 16.99 21.87 -7.08
N ARG A 475 16.87 20.80 -6.30
CA ARG A 475 17.82 20.46 -5.24
C ARG A 475 19.20 20.04 -5.78
N GLY A 476 19.23 19.36 -6.90
CA GLY A 476 20.45 19.00 -7.63
C GLY A 476 21.24 17.81 -7.07
N ASN A 477 20.87 17.25 -5.91
CA ASN A 477 21.62 16.22 -5.19
C ASN A 477 21.20 14.78 -5.53
N THR A 478 20.10 14.59 -6.24
CA THR A 478 19.56 13.28 -6.60
C THR A 478 19.77 13.01 -8.08
N ARG A 479 20.28 11.84 -8.44
CA ARG A 479 20.28 11.31 -9.80
C ARG A 479 18.95 10.58 -10.04
N CYS A 480 18.36 10.74 -11.22
CA CYS A 480 17.13 10.04 -11.59
C CYS A 480 17.39 9.05 -12.72
N VAL A 481 16.95 7.82 -12.54
CA VAL A 481 17.07 6.73 -13.51
C VAL A 481 15.66 6.29 -13.90
N LEU A 482 15.40 6.17 -15.20
CA LEU A 482 14.21 5.52 -15.72
C LEU A 482 14.50 4.05 -16.01
N GLY A 483 13.84 3.15 -15.29
CA GLY A 483 13.90 1.71 -15.55
C GLY A 483 12.82 1.28 -16.52
N MET A 484 13.19 0.67 -17.64
CA MET A 484 12.26 0.26 -18.69
C MET A 484 12.41 -1.23 -19.01
N ARG A 485 11.29 -1.90 -19.27
CA ARG A 485 11.31 -3.21 -19.93
C ARG A 485 11.72 -3.01 -21.40
N GLU A 486 12.23 -4.06 -22.02
CA GLU A 486 12.62 -4.03 -23.44
C GLU A 486 11.43 -3.75 -24.35
N VAL A 487 10.28 -4.39 -24.12
CA VAL A 487 9.01 -4.12 -24.83
C VAL A 487 8.07 -3.39 -23.88
N LEU A 488 7.71 -2.14 -24.21
CA LEU A 488 6.72 -1.34 -23.49
C LEU A 488 5.32 -1.58 -24.06
N TYR A 489 5.16 -1.24 -25.34
CA TYR A 489 3.97 -1.38 -26.17
C TYR A 489 4.42 -1.68 -27.60
N ASP A 490 3.50 -1.82 -28.54
CA ASP A 490 3.83 -1.78 -29.95
C ASP A 490 4.39 -0.39 -30.37
N PRO A 491 5.22 -0.32 -31.42
CA PRO A 491 5.85 0.94 -31.83
C PRO A 491 4.84 2.05 -32.14
N GLU A 492 3.70 1.73 -32.75
CA GLU A 492 2.66 2.72 -33.09
C GLU A 492 2.06 3.34 -31.82
N THR A 493 1.76 2.52 -30.82
CA THR A 493 1.27 2.98 -29.52
C THR A 493 2.31 3.83 -28.78
N VAL A 494 3.60 3.45 -28.81
CA VAL A 494 4.66 4.28 -28.23
C VAL A 494 4.76 5.60 -28.96
N HIS A 495 4.79 5.60 -30.27
CA HIS A 495 4.81 6.83 -31.07
C HIS A 495 3.62 7.73 -30.72
N ARG A 496 2.41 7.21 -30.64
CA ARG A 496 1.21 7.97 -30.30
C ARG A 496 1.26 8.54 -28.87
N THR A 497 1.63 7.72 -27.87
CA THR A 497 1.59 8.13 -26.45
C THR A 497 2.82 8.94 -26.01
N TRP A 498 3.97 8.77 -26.70
CA TRP A 498 5.21 9.48 -26.36
C TRP A 498 5.44 10.70 -27.28
N SER A 499 4.78 10.75 -28.47
CA SER A 499 4.80 11.92 -29.36
C SER A 499 4.06 13.14 -28.81
N ASP A 500 3.13 12.95 -27.86
CA ASP A 500 2.64 14.01 -26.98
C ASP A 500 3.78 14.44 -26.03
N ARG A 501 4.82 14.93 -26.57
CA ARG A 501 6.08 15.51 -26.06
C ARG A 501 6.34 15.37 -24.56
N ALA A 502 5.32 15.17 -23.72
CA ALA A 502 5.40 15.17 -22.27
C ALA A 502 6.37 14.09 -21.70
N ASN A 503 6.34 12.86 -22.22
CA ASN A 503 7.21 11.79 -21.72
C ASN A 503 8.66 12.01 -22.16
N LEU A 504 8.91 12.36 -23.43
CA LEU A 504 10.26 12.64 -23.92
C LEU A 504 10.87 13.88 -23.27
N ASP A 505 10.07 14.94 -23.06
CA ASP A 505 10.49 16.14 -22.36
C ASP A 505 10.77 15.86 -20.89
N ALA A 506 9.96 15.04 -20.22
CA ALA A 506 10.22 14.59 -18.86
C ALA A 506 11.54 13.81 -18.74
N ILE A 507 11.82 12.91 -19.70
CA ILE A 507 13.09 12.18 -19.73
C ILE A 507 14.26 13.16 -19.89
N ARG A 508 14.17 14.11 -20.83
CA ARG A 508 15.21 15.11 -21.05
C ARG A 508 15.46 15.95 -19.82
N GLU A 509 14.40 16.39 -19.17
CA GLU A 509 14.46 17.34 -18.07
C GLU A 509 14.89 16.67 -16.76
N HIS A 510 14.40 15.48 -16.46
CA HIS A 510 14.51 14.91 -15.13
C HIS A 510 15.46 13.71 -15.02
N TYR A 511 15.73 12.97 -16.09
CA TYR A 511 16.47 11.70 -15.99
C TYR A 511 17.91 11.81 -16.44
N ASP A 512 18.82 11.24 -15.65
CA ASP A 512 20.26 11.19 -15.94
C ASP A 512 20.63 9.93 -16.75
N ALA A 513 19.88 8.81 -16.59
CA ALA A 513 20.08 7.56 -17.31
C ALA A 513 18.75 6.83 -17.55
N ILE A 514 18.76 5.94 -18.52
CA ILE A 514 17.67 4.99 -18.81
C ILE A 514 18.28 3.59 -18.72
N TRP A 515 17.77 2.75 -17.84
CA TRP A 515 18.16 1.35 -17.75
C TRP A 515 17.13 0.46 -18.44
N ILE A 516 17.51 -0.19 -19.52
CA ILE A 516 16.65 -1.08 -20.30
C ILE A 516 16.90 -2.51 -19.82
N TYR A 517 15.90 -3.09 -19.16
CA TYR A 517 15.94 -4.45 -18.65
C TYR A 517 15.66 -5.43 -19.78
N GLY A 518 16.67 -5.77 -20.55
CA GLY A 518 16.58 -6.66 -21.71
C GLY A 518 17.84 -6.64 -22.56
N ASP A 519 17.86 -7.52 -23.52
CA ASP A 519 18.93 -7.66 -24.50
C ASP A 519 18.50 -7.06 -25.83
N PRO A 520 19.26 -6.11 -26.43
CA PRO A 520 18.92 -5.52 -27.71
C PRO A 520 18.92 -6.55 -28.85
N ALA A 521 19.55 -7.71 -28.69
CA ALA A 521 19.47 -8.81 -29.65
C ALA A 521 18.05 -9.43 -29.74
N VAL A 522 17.27 -9.34 -28.64
CA VAL A 522 15.86 -9.77 -28.60
C VAL A 522 14.96 -8.65 -29.07
N TYR A 523 15.07 -7.48 -28.45
CA TYR A 523 14.29 -6.30 -28.81
C TYR A 523 15.03 -5.03 -28.42
N ASP A 524 15.26 -4.17 -29.40
CA ASP A 524 15.95 -2.89 -29.25
C ASP A 524 14.97 -1.72 -29.24
N PRO A 525 14.46 -1.27 -28.05
CA PRO A 525 13.50 -0.17 -27.99
C PRO A 525 14.07 1.17 -28.49
N VAL A 526 15.38 1.37 -28.47
CA VAL A 526 15.99 2.59 -29.03
C VAL A 526 15.72 2.66 -30.53
N ARG A 527 15.93 1.55 -31.24
CA ARG A 527 15.71 1.44 -32.68
C ARG A 527 14.23 1.28 -33.02
N GLU A 528 13.52 0.38 -32.35
CA GLU A 528 12.13 0.03 -32.70
C GLU A 528 11.16 1.21 -32.40
N TYR A 529 11.45 2.03 -31.39
CA TYR A 529 10.66 3.23 -31.10
C TYR A 529 11.23 4.51 -31.68
N GLY A 530 12.37 4.46 -32.40
CA GLY A 530 12.99 5.63 -32.98
C GLY A 530 13.31 6.72 -31.97
N LEU A 531 13.88 6.33 -30.81
CA LEU A 531 14.17 7.31 -29.77
C LEU A 531 15.17 8.36 -30.26
N PRO A 532 14.96 9.66 -29.95
CA PRO A 532 15.90 10.72 -30.33
C PRO A 532 17.31 10.46 -29.77
N ASP A 533 18.34 10.88 -30.51
CA ASP A 533 19.75 10.66 -30.18
C ASP A 533 20.13 11.11 -28.76
N ASP A 534 19.58 12.23 -28.30
CA ASP A 534 19.85 12.77 -26.95
C ASP A 534 19.25 11.91 -25.82
N ILE A 535 18.22 11.13 -26.11
CA ILE A 535 17.62 10.15 -25.20
C ILE A 535 18.33 8.81 -25.35
N ALA A 536 18.59 8.38 -26.57
CA ALA A 536 19.32 7.15 -26.88
C ALA A 536 20.71 7.12 -26.22
N ALA A 537 21.41 8.26 -26.18
CA ALA A 537 22.71 8.39 -25.51
C ALA A 537 22.68 8.09 -24.01
N ARG A 538 21.51 8.21 -23.35
CA ARG A 538 21.31 7.89 -21.92
C ARG A 538 20.94 6.43 -21.68
N ALA A 539 20.60 5.70 -22.73
CA ALA A 539 20.18 4.29 -22.63
C ALA A 539 21.37 3.38 -22.28
N ARG A 540 21.13 2.46 -21.36
CA ARG A 540 22.06 1.40 -20.96
C ARG A 540 21.26 0.10 -20.91
N TYR A 541 21.62 -0.87 -21.73
CA TYR A 541 21.06 -2.21 -21.67
C TYR A 541 21.66 -2.96 -20.49
N THR A 542 20.82 -3.43 -19.61
CA THR A 542 21.28 -4.21 -18.45
C THR A 542 21.41 -5.69 -18.75
N GLY A 543 20.74 -6.18 -19.78
CA GLY A 543 20.40 -7.59 -19.97
C GLY A 543 19.11 -7.94 -19.22
N TYR A 544 18.57 -9.13 -19.45
CA TYR A 544 17.43 -9.67 -18.68
C TYR A 544 17.86 -9.94 -17.24
N LEU A 545 16.88 -9.93 -16.34
CA LEU A 545 17.10 -10.11 -14.90
C LEU A 545 17.12 -11.60 -14.55
N ASP A 546 18.30 -12.17 -14.30
CA ASP A 546 18.45 -13.57 -13.88
C ASP A 546 17.74 -13.82 -12.54
N GLN A 547 16.75 -14.70 -12.50
CA GLN A 547 15.93 -14.96 -11.34
C GLN A 547 16.48 -16.04 -10.39
N ARG A 548 17.59 -16.71 -10.72
CA ARG A 548 18.18 -17.75 -9.86
C ARG A 548 18.56 -17.26 -8.47
N PRO A 549 19.10 -16.03 -8.27
CA PRO A 549 19.38 -15.51 -6.92
C PRO A 549 18.15 -15.38 -6.03
N ARG A 550 16.94 -15.39 -6.61
CA ARG A 550 15.71 -15.35 -5.81
C ARG A 550 15.37 -16.66 -5.12
N LEU A 551 15.92 -17.80 -5.56
CA LEU A 551 15.66 -19.09 -4.92
C LEU A 551 15.97 -19.04 -3.42
N GLU A 552 17.08 -18.44 -3.02
CA GLU A 552 17.49 -18.32 -1.62
C GLU A 552 16.42 -17.64 -0.73
N PHE A 553 15.65 -16.69 -1.29
CA PHE A 553 14.56 -15.98 -0.58
C PHE A 553 13.21 -16.71 -0.66
N ALA A 554 12.97 -17.41 -1.75
CA ALA A 554 11.67 -18.02 -2.03
C ALA A 554 11.54 -19.43 -1.44
N GLU A 555 12.63 -20.17 -1.25
CA GLU A 555 12.62 -21.55 -0.76
C GLU A 555 11.99 -21.70 0.62
N ALA A 556 12.28 -20.78 1.53
CA ALA A 556 11.71 -20.82 2.88
C ALA A 556 10.16 -20.74 2.89
N GLN A 557 9.57 -20.07 1.90
CA GLN A 557 8.11 -19.95 1.77
C GLN A 557 7.49 -21.05 0.90
N ALA A 558 8.24 -21.55 -0.08
CA ALA A 558 7.76 -22.58 -1.00
C ALA A 558 7.95 -24.01 -0.47
N GLY A 559 8.72 -24.22 0.58
CA GLY A 559 9.05 -25.53 1.12
C GLY A 559 7.86 -26.47 1.32
N PRO A 560 6.79 -26.06 2.03
CA PRO A 560 5.59 -26.89 2.22
C PRO A 560 4.89 -27.21 0.90
N LEU A 561 4.89 -26.28 -0.05
CA LEU A 561 4.27 -26.44 -1.35
C LEU A 561 5.07 -27.39 -2.24
N LEU A 562 6.39 -27.22 -2.32
CA LEU A 562 7.28 -28.08 -3.05
C LEU A 562 7.27 -29.52 -2.49
N ALA A 563 7.15 -29.68 -1.17
CA ALA A 563 7.01 -30.98 -0.51
C ALA A 563 5.70 -31.70 -0.87
N SER A 564 4.67 -30.99 -1.32
CA SER A 564 3.40 -31.58 -1.80
C SER A 564 3.47 -32.06 -3.25
N LEU A 565 4.50 -31.68 -4.00
CA LEU A 565 4.71 -32.14 -5.38
C LEU A 565 5.43 -33.49 -5.39
N PRO A 566 5.25 -34.30 -6.47
CA PRO A 566 5.94 -35.57 -6.59
C PRO A 566 7.47 -35.36 -6.57
N PRO A 567 8.21 -36.16 -5.77
CA PRO A 567 9.66 -36.07 -5.78
C PRO A 567 10.24 -36.51 -7.15
N PRO A 568 11.42 -36.07 -7.54
CA PRO A 568 12.07 -36.56 -8.74
C PRO A 568 12.22 -38.10 -8.66
N PRO A 569 11.99 -38.85 -9.77
CA PRO A 569 11.89 -38.38 -11.17
C PRO A 569 10.47 -38.01 -11.65
N GLY A 570 9.50 -37.79 -10.77
CA GLY A 570 8.16 -37.36 -11.18
C GLY A 570 8.21 -36.01 -11.93
N ARG A 571 7.50 -35.94 -13.07
CA ARG A 571 7.47 -34.74 -13.94
C ARG A 571 6.43 -33.73 -13.47
N VAL A 572 6.72 -32.45 -13.67
CA VAL A 572 5.82 -31.34 -13.35
C VAL A 572 5.57 -30.49 -14.59
N ALA A 573 4.31 -30.37 -15.00
CA ALA A 573 3.83 -29.39 -15.96
C ALA A 573 3.19 -28.21 -15.19
N LEU A 574 3.82 -27.06 -15.25
CA LEU A 574 3.38 -25.86 -14.53
C LEU A 574 2.66 -24.90 -15.48
N CYS A 575 1.47 -24.48 -15.12
CA CYS A 575 0.75 -23.41 -15.81
C CYS A 575 0.65 -22.16 -14.91
N VAL A 576 1.14 -21.01 -15.39
CA VAL A 576 1.14 -19.74 -14.67
C VAL A 576 0.42 -18.67 -15.48
N VAL A 577 -0.71 -18.18 -14.99
CA VAL A 577 -1.51 -17.15 -15.68
C VAL A 577 -1.24 -15.72 -15.15
N GLY A 578 -0.09 -15.49 -14.56
CA GLY A 578 0.34 -14.18 -14.08
C GLY A 578 -0.55 -13.63 -12.96
N GLY A 579 -1.05 -12.39 -13.12
CA GLY A 579 -1.98 -11.80 -12.16
C GLY A 579 -3.36 -12.45 -12.12
N GLY A 580 -3.72 -13.18 -13.17
CA GLY A 580 -4.97 -13.94 -13.29
C GLY A 580 -6.16 -13.16 -13.88
N HIS A 581 -6.04 -11.87 -14.12
CA HIS A 581 -7.16 -11.04 -14.60
C HIS A 581 -7.71 -11.51 -15.96
N ASP A 582 -6.84 -11.92 -16.88
CA ASP A 582 -7.13 -12.31 -18.26
C ASP A 582 -6.71 -13.75 -18.60
N GLY A 583 -6.30 -14.52 -17.59
CA GLY A 583 -5.77 -15.88 -17.77
C GLY A 583 -6.78 -17.01 -17.66
N GLY A 584 -8.09 -16.72 -17.55
CA GLY A 584 -9.12 -17.73 -17.33
C GLY A 584 -9.17 -18.81 -18.39
N ALA A 585 -9.17 -18.42 -19.67
CA ALA A 585 -9.21 -19.37 -20.79
C ALA A 585 -8.01 -20.34 -20.80
N LEU A 586 -6.80 -19.83 -20.50
CA LEU A 586 -5.60 -20.66 -20.41
C LEU A 586 -5.68 -21.64 -19.22
N ALA A 587 -6.16 -21.16 -18.07
CA ALA A 587 -6.34 -22.00 -16.88
C ALA A 587 -7.34 -23.13 -17.13
N GLU A 588 -8.47 -22.85 -17.78
CA GLU A 588 -9.51 -23.83 -18.12
C GLU A 588 -8.98 -24.85 -19.14
N ALA A 589 -8.35 -24.39 -20.24
CA ALA A 589 -7.76 -25.27 -21.23
C ALA A 589 -6.68 -26.20 -20.65
N PHE A 590 -5.84 -25.67 -19.73
CA PHE A 590 -4.82 -26.48 -19.07
C PHE A 590 -5.44 -27.57 -18.19
N LEU A 591 -6.49 -27.28 -17.44
CA LEU A 591 -7.16 -28.27 -16.62
C LEU A 591 -7.85 -29.36 -17.42
N GLU A 592 -8.19 -29.10 -18.68
CA GLU A 592 -8.83 -30.07 -19.58
C GLU A 592 -7.83 -30.90 -20.39
N THR A 593 -6.51 -30.65 -20.26
CA THR A 593 -5.46 -31.41 -20.96
C THR A 593 -5.33 -32.85 -20.49
N ASP A 594 -4.88 -33.72 -21.35
CA ASP A 594 -4.41 -35.05 -20.99
C ASP A 594 -2.91 -34.97 -20.72
N LEU A 595 -2.56 -35.13 -19.42
CA LEU A 595 -1.17 -35.10 -18.98
C LEU A 595 -0.45 -36.38 -19.39
N PRO A 596 0.82 -36.29 -19.86
CA PRO A 596 1.65 -37.48 -20.08
C PRO A 596 1.73 -38.38 -18.85
N PRO A 597 2.08 -39.68 -19.00
CA PRO A 597 2.34 -40.55 -17.84
C PRO A 597 3.34 -39.92 -16.89
N ASP A 598 3.18 -40.19 -15.58
CA ASP A 598 4.05 -39.71 -14.50
C ASP A 598 4.21 -38.18 -14.41
N THR A 599 3.27 -37.43 -15.00
CA THR A 599 3.26 -35.97 -15.00
C THR A 599 2.16 -35.45 -14.05
N THR A 600 2.53 -34.51 -13.21
CA THR A 600 1.61 -33.74 -12.35
C THR A 600 1.42 -32.35 -12.94
N GLY A 601 0.17 -31.90 -13.08
CA GLY A 601 -0.18 -30.57 -13.50
C GLY A 601 -0.31 -29.62 -12.29
N VAL A 602 0.38 -28.51 -12.31
CA VAL A 602 0.25 -27.45 -11.31
C VAL A 602 -0.25 -26.19 -11.99
N LEU A 603 -1.37 -25.64 -11.52
CA LEU A 603 -1.95 -24.40 -12.02
C LEU A 603 -1.86 -23.30 -10.97
N VAL A 604 -1.25 -22.17 -11.29
CA VAL A 604 -1.26 -20.96 -10.47
C VAL A 604 -2.19 -19.94 -11.11
N THR A 605 -3.36 -19.67 -10.48
CA THR A 605 -4.43 -18.83 -11.06
C THR A 605 -4.18 -17.35 -10.91
N GLY A 606 -3.37 -16.95 -9.92
CA GLY A 606 -3.13 -15.55 -9.59
C GLY A 606 -4.27 -14.90 -8.77
N PRO A 607 -3.94 -13.87 -7.97
CA PRO A 607 -4.88 -13.29 -6.99
C PRO A 607 -5.95 -12.40 -7.61
N LEU A 608 -5.82 -12.00 -8.87
CA LEU A 608 -6.74 -11.10 -9.58
C LEU A 608 -7.73 -11.84 -10.48
N MET A 609 -7.74 -13.17 -10.49
CA MET A 609 -8.72 -13.94 -11.25
C MET A 609 -10.13 -13.65 -10.76
N PRO A 610 -11.07 -13.29 -11.64
CA PRO A 610 -12.47 -13.05 -11.26
C PRO A 610 -13.08 -14.26 -10.54
N GLY A 611 -13.90 -14.00 -9.51
CA GLY A 611 -14.42 -15.05 -8.62
C GLY A 611 -15.18 -16.15 -9.35
N GLU A 612 -15.98 -15.80 -10.37
CA GLU A 612 -16.73 -16.77 -11.20
C GLU A 612 -15.79 -17.68 -11.99
N GLN A 613 -14.76 -17.11 -12.63
CA GLN A 613 -13.75 -17.89 -13.36
C GLN A 613 -12.96 -18.80 -12.41
N ARG A 614 -12.58 -18.30 -11.24
CA ARG A 614 -11.87 -19.07 -10.23
C ARG A 614 -12.72 -20.25 -9.74
N GLN A 615 -13.99 -20.02 -9.50
CA GLN A 615 -14.92 -21.11 -9.13
C GLN A 615 -15.03 -22.15 -10.24
N GLY A 616 -15.10 -21.74 -11.51
CA GLY A 616 -15.08 -22.63 -12.66
C GLY A 616 -13.81 -23.47 -12.75
N VAL A 617 -12.64 -22.86 -12.50
CA VAL A 617 -11.35 -23.54 -12.42
C VAL A 617 -11.34 -24.63 -11.34
N TYR A 618 -11.80 -24.32 -10.12
CA TYR A 618 -11.88 -25.32 -9.05
C TYR A 618 -12.85 -26.45 -9.35
N GLN A 619 -13.99 -26.15 -9.96
CA GLN A 619 -14.96 -27.17 -10.38
C GLN A 619 -14.35 -28.14 -11.43
N ARG A 620 -13.62 -27.62 -12.41
CA ARG A 620 -12.93 -28.46 -13.41
C ARG A 620 -11.80 -29.30 -12.83
N ALA A 621 -11.14 -28.82 -11.80
CA ALA A 621 -10.07 -29.53 -11.10
C ALA A 621 -10.62 -30.69 -10.23
N GLN A 622 -11.91 -30.63 -9.84
CA GLN A 622 -12.52 -31.68 -9.03
C GLN A 622 -12.48 -33.04 -9.73
N GLY A 623 -12.00 -34.07 -9.00
CA GLY A 623 -11.87 -35.43 -9.51
C GLY A 623 -10.63 -35.67 -10.41
N ARG A 624 -9.84 -34.66 -10.70
CA ARG A 624 -8.60 -34.77 -11.47
C ARG A 624 -7.37 -34.89 -10.55
N SER A 625 -7.10 -36.06 -10.01
CA SER A 625 -6.09 -36.30 -8.95
C SER A 625 -4.66 -35.89 -9.30
N ARG A 626 -4.35 -35.76 -10.60
CA ARG A 626 -3.01 -35.31 -11.06
C ARG A 626 -2.88 -33.78 -11.21
N PHE A 627 -3.93 -32.99 -10.89
CA PHE A 627 -3.87 -31.54 -10.96
C PHE A 627 -3.94 -30.89 -9.59
N HIS A 628 -3.04 -29.95 -9.35
CA HIS A 628 -3.01 -29.09 -8.18
C HIS A 628 -3.31 -27.64 -8.59
N VAL A 629 -4.31 -27.03 -7.98
CA VAL A 629 -4.67 -25.63 -8.23
C VAL A 629 -4.26 -24.78 -7.04
N LEU A 630 -3.46 -23.75 -7.32
CA LEU A 630 -2.94 -22.79 -6.35
C LEU A 630 -3.51 -21.40 -6.70
N GLU A 631 -4.16 -20.77 -5.75
CA GLU A 631 -4.74 -19.44 -5.98
C GLU A 631 -3.66 -18.36 -6.08
N PHE A 632 -2.72 -18.39 -5.17
CA PHE A 632 -1.67 -17.39 -5.09
C PHE A 632 -0.37 -17.99 -4.54
N VAL A 633 0.70 -17.71 -5.26
CA VAL A 633 2.07 -17.99 -4.80
C VAL A 633 2.81 -16.66 -4.84
N PRO A 634 3.26 -16.12 -3.71
CA PRO A 634 3.94 -14.82 -3.67
C PRO A 634 5.15 -14.78 -4.59
N ASP A 635 5.92 -15.86 -4.65
CA ASP A 635 7.03 -16.04 -5.55
C ASP A 635 7.00 -17.43 -6.22
N PRO A 636 6.60 -17.54 -7.50
CA PRO A 636 6.56 -18.82 -8.21
C PRO A 636 7.92 -19.31 -8.70
N THR A 637 9.02 -18.58 -8.48
CA THR A 637 10.36 -18.95 -8.93
C THR A 637 10.76 -20.39 -8.59
N PRO A 638 10.53 -20.91 -7.36
CA PRO A 638 10.85 -22.31 -7.04
C PRO A 638 9.97 -23.33 -7.78
N LEU A 639 8.71 -22.97 -8.10
CA LEU A 639 7.85 -23.84 -8.92
C LEU A 639 8.34 -23.90 -10.35
N ILE A 640 8.79 -22.79 -10.91
CA ILE A 640 9.33 -22.73 -12.28
C ILE A 640 10.66 -23.49 -12.34
N GLU A 641 11.50 -23.35 -11.32
CA GLU A 641 12.74 -24.12 -11.21
C GLU A 641 12.48 -25.64 -11.16
N ARG A 642 11.47 -26.07 -10.40
CA ARG A 642 11.09 -27.49 -10.29
C ARG A 642 10.39 -28.04 -11.53
N ALA A 643 9.74 -27.17 -12.34
CA ALA A 643 8.96 -27.60 -13.49
C ALA A 643 9.83 -28.20 -14.60
N ASP A 644 9.34 -29.27 -15.23
CA ASP A 644 9.93 -29.81 -16.45
C ASP A 644 9.40 -29.08 -17.69
N ARG A 645 8.17 -28.59 -17.62
CA ARG A 645 7.51 -27.82 -18.68
C ARG A 645 6.71 -26.68 -18.09
N VAL A 646 6.78 -25.52 -18.73
CA VAL A 646 6.07 -24.31 -18.31
C VAL A 646 5.10 -23.87 -19.41
N ILE A 647 3.85 -23.61 -19.03
CA ILE A 647 2.85 -22.97 -19.88
C ILE A 647 2.53 -21.61 -19.23
N ALA A 648 2.66 -20.52 -19.97
CA ALA A 648 2.47 -19.19 -19.38
C ALA A 648 2.00 -18.15 -20.38
N MET A 649 1.48 -17.00 -19.84
CA MET A 649 1.05 -15.90 -20.69
C MET A 649 2.18 -15.00 -21.21
N GLY A 650 3.43 -15.15 -20.75
CA GLY A 650 4.57 -14.39 -21.26
C GLY A 650 4.75 -12.99 -20.67
N GLY A 651 4.28 -12.75 -19.44
CA GLY A 651 4.65 -11.57 -18.68
C GLY A 651 6.16 -11.48 -18.47
N TYR A 652 6.73 -10.27 -18.43
CA TYR A 652 8.18 -10.04 -18.37
C TYR A 652 8.91 -10.89 -17.31
N ASN A 653 8.40 -10.95 -16.08
CA ASN A 653 9.07 -11.71 -15.02
C ASN A 653 9.05 -13.22 -15.28
N THR A 654 7.91 -13.75 -15.74
CA THR A 654 7.81 -15.17 -16.07
C THR A 654 8.74 -15.54 -17.22
N ILE A 655 8.90 -14.65 -18.20
CA ILE A 655 9.90 -14.83 -19.26
C ILE A 655 11.32 -14.82 -18.66
N CYS A 656 11.66 -13.88 -17.78
CA CYS A 656 12.95 -13.90 -17.08
C CYS A 656 13.18 -15.22 -16.34
N GLU A 657 12.17 -15.74 -15.64
CA GLU A 657 12.24 -17.02 -14.94
C GLU A 657 12.46 -18.19 -15.90
N VAL A 658 11.66 -18.29 -16.97
CA VAL A 658 11.80 -19.33 -18.00
C VAL A 658 13.21 -19.33 -18.61
N LEU A 659 13.73 -18.16 -18.98
CA LEU A 659 15.05 -17.98 -19.55
C LEU A 659 16.17 -18.28 -18.56
N SER A 660 16.03 -17.85 -17.29
CA SER A 660 17.02 -18.06 -16.22
C SER A 660 17.23 -19.55 -15.90
N PHE A 661 16.14 -20.33 -15.91
CA PHE A 661 16.15 -21.77 -15.63
C PHE A 661 16.16 -22.65 -16.87
N GLU A 662 16.29 -22.05 -18.06
CA GLU A 662 16.37 -22.75 -19.35
C GLU A 662 15.23 -23.74 -19.55
N LYS A 663 13.99 -23.34 -19.24
CA LYS A 663 12.82 -24.22 -19.27
C LYS A 663 12.21 -24.32 -20.67
N HIS A 664 11.80 -25.52 -21.04
CA HIS A 664 10.86 -25.67 -22.15
C HIS A 664 9.55 -24.97 -21.79
N ALA A 665 9.20 -23.95 -22.54
CA ALA A 665 8.03 -23.15 -22.29
C ALA A 665 7.15 -22.96 -23.52
N LEU A 666 5.84 -23.12 -23.32
CA LEU A 666 4.81 -22.70 -24.28
C LEU A 666 4.21 -21.39 -23.79
N ILE A 667 4.39 -20.35 -24.57
CA ILE A 667 3.82 -19.04 -24.25
C ILE A 667 2.52 -18.86 -25.02
N VAL A 668 1.45 -18.60 -24.28
CA VAL A 668 0.13 -18.21 -24.78
C VAL A 668 -0.08 -16.74 -24.41
N PRO A 669 0.45 -15.81 -25.22
CA PRO A 669 0.55 -14.42 -24.82
C PRO A 669 -0.76 -13.66 -24.98
N ARG A 670 -0.97 -12.62 -24.17
CA ARG A 670 -1.99 -11.62 -24.43
C ARG A 670 -1.66 -10.87 -25.73
N VAL A 671 -2.66 -10.75 -26.61
CA VAL A 671 -2.56 -10.04 -27.90
C VAL A 671 -3.30 -8.70 -27.83
N ARG A 672 -4.38 -8.60 -27.04
CA ARG A 672 -5.22 -7.41 -26.89
C ARG A 672 -5.49 -7.14 -25.42
N PRO A 673 -5.63 -5.86 -24.98
CA PRO A 673 -5.49 -4.61 -25.76
C PRO A 673 -4.03 -4.21 -26.02
N GLU A 674 -3.06 -4.76 -25.30
CA GLU A 674 -1.64 -4.39 -25.38
C GLU A 674 -0.82 -5.62 -25.82
N PRO A 675 -0.22 -5.61 -27.03
CA PRO A 675 0.44 -6.78 -27.62
C PRO A 675 1.89 -6.99 -27.12
N GLU A 676 2.33 -6.34 -26.05
CA GLU A 676 3.71 -6.45 -25.54
C GLU A 676 4.18 -7.88 -25.31
N GLN A 677 3.27 -8.74 -24.78
CA GLN A 677 3.58 -10.14 -24.52
C GLN A 677 3.74 -10.93 -25.82
N TRP A 678 2.90 -10.62 -26.81
CA TRP A 678 2.97 -11.22 -28.13
C TRP A 678 4.28 -10.88 -28.83
N ILE A 679 4.63 -9.58 -28.88
CA ILE A 679 5.88 -9.11 -29.51
C ILE A 679 7.09 -9.82 -28.91
N ARG A 680 7.17 -9.85 -27.56
CA ARG A 680 8.25 -10.52 -26.84
C ARG A 680 8.30 -12.01 -27.13
N ALA A 681 7.17 -12.69 -27.08
CA ALA A 681 7.08 -14.12 -27.30
C ALA A 681 7.52 -14.50 -28.73
N GLU A 682 7.11 -13.74 -29.75
CA GLU A 682 7.52 -13.95 -31.13
C GLU A 682 9.04 -13.81 -31.33
N ARG A 683 9.64 -12.75 -30.76
CA ARG A 683 11.10 -12.56 -30.85
C ARG A 683 11.86 -13.72 -30.20
N LEU A 684 11.40 -14.19 -29.03
CA LEU A 684 12.02 -15.33 -28.35
C LEU A 684 11.77 -16.67 -29.08
N ARG A 685 10.62 -16.84 -29.74
CA ARG A 685 10.33 -18.00 -30.61
C ARG A 685 11.27 -18.01 -31.80
N ASP A 686 11.47 -16.89 -32.47
CA ASP A 686 12.34 -16.79 -33.63
C ASP A 686 13.81 -17.09 -33.27
N MET A 687 14.17 -16.88 -32.01
CA MET A 687 15.45 -17.32 -31.46
C MET A 687 15.42 -18.78 -30.95
N GLY A 688 14.31 -19.51 -31.07
CA GLY A 688 14.18 -20.89 -30.60
C GLY A 688 14.33 -21.04 -29.07
N LEU A 689 13.95 -20.02 -28.29
CA LEU A 689 14.05 -20.03 -26.84
C LEU A 689 12.74 -20.41 -26.16
N VAL A 690 11.60 -20.22 -26.82
CA VAL A 690 10.27 -20.62 -26.38
C VAL A 690 9.43 -21.10 -27.56
N ASP A 691 8.40 -21.90 -27.28
CA ASP A 691 7.29 -22.15 -28.19
C ASP A 691 6.18 -21.10 -27.94
N VAL A 692 5.41 -20.77 -28.99
CA VAL A 692 4.31 -19.78 -28.90
C VAL A 692 3.04 -20.38 -29.49
N LEU A 693 1.94 -20.20 -28.81
CA LEU A 693 0.60 -20.55 -29.28
C LEU A 693 -0.27 -19.27 -29.24
N HIS A 694 -0.85 -18.93 -30.42
CA HIS A 694 -1.77 -17.78 -30.47
C HIS A 694 -3.03 -18.07 -29.64
N PRO A 695 -3.57 -17.10 -28.84
CA PRO A 695 -4.76 -17.33 -28.03
C PRO A 695 -5.97 -17.85 -28.79
N ASP A 696 -6.14 -17.47 -30.07
CA ASP A 696 -7.23 -17.98 -30.92
C ASP A 696 -7.08 -19.47 -31.32
N GLN A 697 -5.90 -20.04 -31.07
CA GLN A 697 -5.59 -21.47 -31.32
C GLN A 697 -5.52 -22.25 -30.00
N LEU A 698 -5.85 -21.61 -28.89
CA LEU A 698 -5.82 -22.22 -27.56
C LEU A 698 -6.98 -23.20 -27.42
N ASP A 699 -6.65 -24.48 -27.36
CA ASP A 699 -7.56 -25.55 -26.96
C ASP A 699 -6.83 -26.63 -26.14
N PRO A 700 -7.54 -27.49 -25.42
CA PRO A 700 -6.93 -28.55 -24.60
C PRO A 700 -6.10 -29.56 -25.44
N ALA A 701 -6.49 -29.81 -26.71
CA ALA A 701 -5.79 -30.76 -27.57
C ALA A 701 -4.42 -30.22 -28.00
N ALA A 702 -4.34 -28.92 -28.32
CA ALA A 702 -3.06 -28.25 -28.64
C ALA A 702 -2.09 -28.29 -27.45
N LEU A 703 -2.58 -28.05 -26.22
CA LEU A 703 -1.77 -28.15 -25.01
C LEU A 703 -1.35 -29.58 -24.72
N THR A 704 -2.25 -30.56 -24.88
CA THR A 704 -1.96 -31.99 -24.75
C THR A 704 -0.86 -32.43 -25.72
N ALA A 705 -1.00 -32.05 -27.02
CA ALA A 705 -0.01 -32.36 -28.03
C ALA A 705 1.36 -31.76 -27.69
N TRP A 706 1.41 -30.52 -27.23
CA TRP A 706 2.68 -29.88 -26.84
C TRP A 706 3.30 -30.56 -25.58
N LEU A 707 2.49 -30.89 -24.58
CA LEU A 707 2.97 -31.61 -23.38
C LEU A 707 3.51 -33.00 -23.68
N ALA A 708 2.97 -33.68 -24.71
CA ALA A 708 3.41 -35.02 -25.13
C ALA A 708 4.64 -35.01 -26.08
N ARG A 709 4.96 -33.85 -26.70
CA ARG A 709 6.03 -33.73 -27.69
C ARG A 709 7.41 -33.95 -27.04
N ASP A 710 8.30 -34.68 -27.72
CA ASP A 710 9.71 -34.67 -27.33
C ASP A 710 10.34 -33.33 -27.79
N LEU A 711 10.82 -32.55 -26.82
CA LEU A 711 11.39 -31.24 -27.07
C LEU A 711 12.93 -31.24 -27.14
N GLY A 712 13.55 -32.40 -26.95
CA GLY A 712 15.01 -32.50 -26.91
C GLY A 712 15.64 -31.80 -25.68
N PRO A 713 16.89 -31.32 -25.79
CA PRO A 713 17.57 -30.64 -24.71
C PRO A 713 16.94 -29.30 -24.39
N PRO A 714 17.04 -28.82 -23.12
CA PRO A 714 16.56 -27.49 -22.74
C PRO A 714 17.13 -26.37 -23.62
N PRO A 715 16.37 -25.27 -23.84
CA PRO A 715 16.87 -24.13 -24.60
C PRO A 715 18.10 -23.52 -23.92
N ALA A 716 19.19 -23.32 -24.67
CA ALA A 716 20.41 -22.74 -24.13
C ALA A 716 20.32 -21.19 -24.09
N SER A 717 19.34 -20.64 -23.38
CA SER A 717 19.07 -19.20 -23.34
C SER A 717 20.26 -18.39 -22.81
N ARG A 718 20.98 -18.91 -21.83
CA ARG A 718 22.10 -18.25 -21.14
C ARG A 718 23.33 -18.04 -22.06
N SER A 719 23.49 -18.84 -23.08
CA SER A 719 24.56 -18.69 -24.09
C SER A 719 24.13 -17.86 -25.29
N ARG A 720 22.85 -17.53 -25.42
CA ARG A 720 22.25 -16.89 -26.59
C ARG A 720 21.78 -15.48 -26.35
N ILE A 721 21.44 -15.15 -25.11
CA ILE A 721 20.99 -13.82 -24.70
C ILE A 721 21.69 -13.38 -23.41
N ASP A 722 21.74 -12.08 -23.21
CA ASP A 722 22.32 -11.47 -22.00
C ASP A 722 21.35 -11.54 -20.82
N LEU A 723 21.66 -12.36 -19.81
CA LEU A 723 20.96 -12.47 -18.53
C LEU A 723 21.69 -11.74 -17.38
N GLY A 724 22.70 -10.92 -17.67
CA GLY A 724 23.55 -10.25 -16.69
C GLY A 724 22.91 -9.04 -15.97
N GLY A 725 21.58 -8.84 -16.08
CA GLY A 725 20.93 -7.62 -15.59
C GLY A 725 21.17 -7.33 -14.13
N LEU A 726 20.92 -8.30 -13.25
CA LEU A 726 21.09 -8.09 -11.81
C LEU A 726 22.55 -7.92 -11.37
N THR A 727 23.49 -8.52 -12.09
CA THR A 727 24.94 -8.34 -11.80
C THR A 727 25.49 -7.01 -12.32
N ARG A 728 24.91 -6.47 -13.39
CA ARG A 728 25.35 -5.19 -14.00
C ARG A 728 24.81 -3.95 -13.30
N ILE A 729 23.57 -4.02 -12.78
CA ILE A 729 22.89 -2.87 -12.16
C ILE A 729 23.68 -2.23 -10.99
N PRO A 730 24.33 -2.97 -10.05
CA PRO A 730 25.17 -2.36 -9.03
C PRO A 730 26.33 -1.55 -9.60
N GLY A 731 26.98 -2.04 -10.66
CA GLY A 731 28.03 -1.30 -11.36
C GLY A 731 27.54 -0.01 -12.02
N LEU A 732 26.35 -0.05 -12.65
CA LEU A 732 25.69 1.13 -13.21
C LEU A 732 25.31 2.16 -12.13
N LEU A 733 24.89 1.69 -10.94
CA LEU A 733 24.65 2.55 -9.80
C LEU A 733 25.95 3.21 -9.32
N ALA A 734 27.04 2.44 -9.16
CA ALA A 734 28.35 2.95 -8.76
C ALA A 734 28.88 4.01 -9.75
N GLU A 735 28.77 3.76 -11.06
CA GLU A 735 29.11 4.73 -12.10
C GLU A 735 28.31 6.03 -11.96
N LEU A 736 27.00 5.93 -11.75
CA LEU A 736 26.10 7.08 -11.61
C LEU A 736 26.42 7.92 -10.36
N LEU A 737 26.87 7.26 -9.28
CA LEU A 737 27.28 7.89 -8.02
C LEU A 737 28.73 8.39 -8.06
N GLY A 738 29.53 7.96 -9.03
CA GLY A 738 30.95 8.28 -9.11
C GLY A 738 31.81 7.60 -8.03
N VAL A 739 31.36 6.44 -7.53
CA VAL A 739 32.07 5.62 -6.54
C VAL A 739 32.70 4.40 -7.21
N PRO A 740 33.78 3.82 -6.68
CA PRO A 740 34.38 2.60 -7.25
C PRO A 740 33.38 1.46 -7.21
N ALA A 741 33.21 0.75 -8.32
CA ALA A 741 32.55 -0.53 -8.33
C ALA A 741 33.44 -1.54 -7.60
N GLY A 742 33.01 -1.99 -6.41
CA GLY A 742 33.72 -3.05 -5.69
C GLY A 742 33.65 -4.39 -6.42
N PRO A 743 34.59 -5.33 -6.15
CA PRO A 743 34.50 -6.67 -6.67
C PRO A 743 33.18 -7.34 -6.21
N LEU A 744 32.47 -8.02 -7.12
CA LEU A 744 31.32 -8.84 -6.78
C LEU A 744 31.78 -9.92 -5.78
N GLN A 745 31.28 -9.88 -4.56
CA GLN A 745 31.47 -11.00 -3.63
C GLN A 745 30.61 -12.17 -4.14
N PRO A 746 31.19 -13.37 -4.36
CA PRO A 746 30.39 -14.56 -4.57
C PRO A 746 29.51 -14.76 -3.32
N ALA A 747 28.23 -15.09 -3.51
CA ALA A 747 27.32 -15.38 -2.43
C ALA A 747 27.97 -16.35 -1.44
N ALA A 748 28.16 -15.90 -0.20
CA ALA A 748 28.77 -16.72 0.85
C ALA A 748 27.76 -17.83 1.15
N SER A 749 28.15 -19.08 0.85
CA SER A 749 27.44 -20.28 1.26
C SER A 749 27.41 -20.28 2.80
N ALA A 750 26.25 -20.05 3.39
CA ALA A 750 26.00 -20.10 4.83
C ALA A 750 26.17 -21.51 5.48
N ALA A 751 26.82 -22.43 4.75
CA ALA A 751 27.06 -23.79 5.21
C ALA A 751 28.38 -24.00 5.98
N ALA A 752 29.18 -22.97 6.22
CA ALA A 752 30.54 -23.12 6.77
C ALA A 752 30.73 -22.67 8.23
N GLU A 753 29.69 -22.22 8.94
CA GLU A 753 29.84 -21.78 10.35
C GLU A 753 29.01 -22.55 11.39
N MET A 754 28.55 -23.76 11.10
CA MET A 754 28.16 -24.70 12.17
C MET A 754 29.21 -25.78 12.30
N GLY A 755 30.36 -25.43 12.87
CA GLY A 755 31.36 -26.38 13.34
C GLY A 755 30.78 -27.23 14.48
N LEU A 756 30.48 -28.45 14.19
CA LEU A 756 30.34 -29.52 15.18
C LEU A 756 31.74 -30.03 15.56
N THR A 757 32.18 -29.67 16.75
CA THR A 757 33.03 -30.50 17.60
C THR A 757 32.29 -30.83 18.87
#